data_67a9467cdb140fa116672e2b64261bab
#
_entry.id   67a9467cdb140fa116672e2b64261bab
#
_cell.length_a   1.000
_cell.length_b   1.000
_cell.length_c   1.000
_cell.angle_alpha   90.00
_cell.angle_beta   90.00
_cell.angle_gamma   90.00
#
_symmetry.space_group_name_H-M   'P 1'
#
loop_
_entity.id
_entity.type
_entity.pdbx_description
1 polymer ?
#
loop_
_entity_poly.entity_id
_entity_poly.type
_entity_poly.pdbx_seq_one_letter_code
_entity_poly.pdbx_strand_id
1 'polypeptide(L)'
;MRIHSTISWKKIKHGLYLFTLLLLTGFSLLIFFQSLANFKNLDYLNQQLQKFHLSALILLGAAAFVSLFLFFGNKLSEFSERKQLHLTVSLAVIAVFVQYFLLFQFQAVLRYDHMRVLDGALEIIQNGHLSLTDNNGYFGFYPFNISIAAFHSMILRVVMFFGIPEKFYLLSLQCVYLFLIDLGIYFSWHLVKTLYSIKHATLFAILCIVNPILYVCAAGCYTTTLMLPLLMATLDCMICFLKEPSFHKKCLLGFLSGVLLAFGSRLRATIFIAGIALLIFLILHKNSENIFKNQTKRIAILACAFLIGGVSSFGGYTAYQNTYITEDYTDTQMPILYYLMFSMNPFTAGSYSEGDFHMISQYPTLEQKNEESLKVIKERLSGYGIRGTISLAKEKLRKTWSDGQEDYYDFLTTSRNYSKLHSYFIGEQKEFFALYAHVYHVAIVGMFFLAVLFSLKQKCDSSSYLILLTLLGGILFHIIWEAYDIYSFGFSMLFVIPAAERITYLSEKKEFVPRYALASLTSLIAFAALFAPSVKKLFQTEIHYNEYAVVQDMSLGDFKPLFNGDIITQTFQTDRPFNRLGCRVYNIFGNYNESIYQIELISQDGTTLSSRDFIGAEMADQGYVFTEFDDVVPNGMETYRIVITPLHTTDTSYLTFGYYNTHHYDIYSDGFMTGLNSDEKTDLDFTVFLKTSSMFFDNH
;
A
#
# COMPACT_ATOMS: atom_id res chain seq x y z
N MET A 1 -48.36 11.42 35.38
CA MET A 1 -47.04 11.08 35.90
C MET A 1 -46.02 11.18 34.73
N ARG A 2 -45.43 12.38 34.50
CA ARG A 2 -44.43 12.62 33.43
C ARG A 2 -43.07 12.31 34.00
N ILE A 3 -42.53 11.15 33.67
CA ILE A 3 -41.12 10.82 33.93
C ILE A 3 -40.31 11.56 32.85
N HIS A 4 -39.97 12.82 33.10
CA HIS A 4 -38.95 13.54 32.35
C HIS A 4 -37.58 13.15 32.91
N SER A 5 -37.02 12.03 32.50
CA SER A 5 -35.59 11.79 32.63
C SER A 5 -34.88 12.59 31.51
N THR A 6 -34.68 13.88 31.75
CA THR A 6 -33.77 14.70 30.92
C THR A 6 -32.35 14.18 31.13
N ILE A 7 -31.96 13.17 30.35
CA ILE A 7 -30.57 12.80 30.28
C ILE A 7 -29.82 14.06 29.82
N SER A 8 -28.96 14.57 30.69
CA SER A 8 -28.18 15.77 30.38
C SER A 8 -27.31 15.50 29.14
N TRP A 9 -27.36 16.39 28.12
CA TRP A 9 -26.50 16.30 26.90
C TRP A 9 -25.03 16.06 27.24
N LYS A 10 -24.56 16.58 28.38
CA LYS A 10 -23.20 16.33 28.90
C LYS A 10 -22.95 14.86 29.23
N LYS A 11 -23.96 14.12 29.71
CA LYS A 11 -23.86 12.67 29.98
C LYS A 11 -23.83 11.88 28.69
N ILE A 12 -24.62 12.26 27.67
CA ILE A 12 -24.61 11.62 26.33
C ILE A 12 -23.24 11.79 25.67
N LYS A 13 -22.73 13.04 25.65
CA LYS A 13 -21.39 13.35 25.11
C LYS A 13 -20.30 12.50 25.77
N HIS A 14 -20.31 12.46 27.10
CA HIS A 14 -19.32 11.68 27.84
C HIS A 14 -19.47 10.17 27.61
N GLY A 15 -20.71 9.66 27.52
CA GLY A 15 -20.97 8.27 27.20
C GLY A 15 -20.47 7.85 25.84
N LEU A 16 -20.70 8.67 24.80
CA LEU A 16 -20.22 8.41 23.44
C LEU A 16 -18.67 8.47 23.34
N TYR A 17 -18.07 9.41 24.07
CA TYR A 17 -16.61 9.47 24.17
C TYR A 17 -16.02 8.20 24.81
N LEU A 18 -16.56 7.80 25.97
CA LEU A 18 -16.13 6.56 26.63
C LEU A 18 -16.36 5.34 25.74
N PHE A 19 -17.49 5.26 25.05
CA PHE A 19 -17.79 4.18 24.13
C PHE A 19 -16.76 4.10 22.98
N THR A 20 -16.40 5.23 22.36
CA THR A 20 -15.36 5.30 21.35
C THR A 20 -14.02 4.80 21.89
N LEU A 21 -13.61 5.26 23.07
CA LEU A 21 -12.36 4.85 23.69
C LEU A 21 -12.36 3.36 24.08
N LEU A 22 -13.47 2.82 24.58
CA LEU A 22 -13.60 1.41 24.90
C LEU A 22 -13.48 0.53 23.67
N LEU A 23 -14.14 0.91 22.55
CA LEU A 23 -14.01 0.20 21.29
C LEU A 23 -12.55 0.25 20.78
N LEU A 24 -11.94 1.44 20.75
CA LEU A 24 -10.55 1.58 20.32
C LEU A 24 -9.58 0.82 21.24
N THR A 25 -9.82 0.80 22.54
CA THR A 25 -9.03 -0.01 23.50
C THR A 25 -9.15 -1.49 23.18
N GLY A 26 -10.36 -1.99 22.91
CA GLY A 26 -10.58 -3.38 22.53
C GLY A 26 -9.95 -3.73 21.20
N PHE A 27 -10.14 -2.91 20.18
CA PHE A 27 -9.53 -3.14 18.86
C PHE A 27 -8.01 -3.06 18.89
N SER A 28 -7.44 -2.04 19.54
CA SER A 28 -5.97 -1.91 19.62
C SER A 28 -5.31 -3.05 20.39
N LEU A 29 -5.96 -3.53 21.46
CA LEU A 29 -5.50 -4.70 22.20
C LEU A 29 -5.54 -5.97 21.32
N LEU A 30 -6.63 -6.16 20.57
CA LEU A 30 -6.78 -7.30 19.67
C LEU A 30 -5.75 -7.23 18.53
N ILE A 31 -5.58 -6.07 17.89
CA ILE A 31 -4.57 -5.84 16.86
C ILE A 31 -3.18 -6.12 17.42
N PHE A 32 -2.86 -5.62 18.61
CA PHE A 32 -1.56 -5.86 19.25
C PHE A 32 -1.24 -7.35 19.40
N PHE A 33 -2.18 -8.14 19.95
CA PHE A 33 -1.96 -9.58 20.08
C PHE A 33 -1.94 -10.31 18.72
N GLN A 34 -2.74 -9.89 17.78
CA GLN A 34 -2.71 -10.44 16.41
C GLN A 34 -1.38 -10.12 15.72
N SER A 35 -0.84 -8.91 15.92
CA SER A 35 0.47 -8.52 15.41
C SER A 35 1.59 -9.39 16.00
N LEU A 36 1.57 -9.70 17.29
CA LEU A 36 2.54 -10.61 17.90
C LEU A 36 2.50 -12.05 17.35
N ALA A 37 1.42 -12.43 16.67
CA ALA A 37 1.23 -13.76 16.08
C ALA A 37 1.22 -13.74 14.53
N ASN A 38 1.46 -12.61 13.91
CA ASN A 38 1.56 -12.47 12.46
C ASN A 38 3.03 -12.53 12.04
N PHE A 39 3.40 -13.52 11.24
CA PHE A 39 4.78 -13.77 10.81
C PHE A 39 4.92 -13.68 9.28
N LYS A 40 4.14 -12.84 8.63
CA LYS A 40 4.24 -12.60 7.18
C LYS A 40 5.69 -12.20 6.83
N ASN A 41 6.25 -12.84 5.82
CA ASN A 41 7.65 -12.66 5.38
C ASN A 41 8.73 -12.95 6.45
N LEU A 42 8.43 -13.78 7.46
CA LEU A 42 9.36 -14.20 8.52
C LEU A 42 9.48 -15.74 8.59
N ASP A 43 9.44 -16.41 7.44
CA ASP A 43 9.31 -17.87 7.34
C ASP A 43 10.51 -18.60 7.94
N TYR A 44 11.72 -18.17 7.61
CA TYR A 44 12.95 -18.75 8.13
C TYR A 44 13.07 -18.55 9.64
N LEU A 45 12.87 -17.34 10.13
CA LEU A 45 12.91 -17.04 11.56
C LEU A 45 11.84 -17.84 12.33
N ASN A 46 10.65 -17.98 11.77
CA ASN A 46 9.57 -18.77 12.35
C ASN A 46 9.94 -20.26 12.43
N GLN A 47 10.60 -20.81 11.41
CA GLN A 47 11.11 -22.19 11.45
C GLN A 47 12.22 -22.38 12.48
N GLN A 48 13.16 -21.43 12.58
CA GLN A 48 14.31 -21.54 13.48
C GLN A 48 13.94 -21.32 14.96
N LEU A 49 13.05 -20.36 15.25
CA LEU A 49 12.76 -19.91 16.62
C LEU A 49 11.48 -20.51 17.21
N GLN A 50 10.62 -21.12 16.42
CA GLN A 50 9.24 -21.47 16.80
C GLN A 50 8.40 -20.21 17.12
N LYS A 51 7.09 -20.31 16.97
CA LYS A 51 6.14 -19.17 17.06
C LYS A 51 6.26 -18.38 18.38
N PHE A 52 6.38 -19.06 19.51
CA PHE A 52 6.44 -18.39 20.82
C PHE A 52 7.72 -17.56 20.99
N HIS A 53 8.87 -18.10 20.63
CA HIS A 53 10.14 -17.38 20.73
C HIS A 53 10.20 -16.21 19.75
N LEU A 54 9.64 -16.35 18.55
CA LEU A 54 9.56 -15.25 17.59
C LEU A 54 8.65 -14.11 18.10
N SER A 55 7.47 -14.43 18.67
CA SER A 55 6.62 -13.44 19.33
C SER A 55 7.32 -12.72 20.48
N ALA A 56 8.08 -13.46 21.31
CA ALA A 56 8.86 -12.89 22.39
C ALA A 56 9.99 -11.98 21.88
N LEU A 57 10.65 -12.37 20.80
CA LEU A 57 11.67 -11.56 20.11
C LEU A 57 11.09 -10.22 19.62
N ILE A 58 9.96 -10.27 18.93
CA ILE A 58 9.24 -9.07 18.43
C ILE A 58 8.85 -8.17 19.60
N LEU A 59 8.31 -8.73 20.68
CA LEU A 59 7.91 -7.96 21.86
C LEU A 59 9.11 -7.30 22.55
N LEU A 60 10.23 -8.00 22.70
CA LEU A 60 11.46 -7.44 23.26
C LEU A 60 12.05 -6.34 22.38
N GLY A 61 12.03 -6.54 21.06
CA GLY A 61 12.42 -5.52 20.09
C GLY A 61 11.55 -4.27 20.20
N ALA A 62 10.24 -4.44 20.29
CA ALA A 62 9.28 -3.34 20.47
C ALA A 62 9.49 -2.61 21.81
N ALA A 63 9.76 -3.35 22.90
CA ALA A 63 10.06 -2.76 24.20
C ALA A 63 11.37 -1.97 24.18
N ALA A 64 12.42 -2.49 23.53
CA ALA A 64 13.69 -1.79 23.36
C ALA A 64 13.49 -0.50 22.52
N PHE A 65 12.74 -0.59 21.42
CA PHE A 65 12.39 0.54 20.59
C PHE A 65 11.66 1.64 21.38
N VAL A 66 10.59 1.30 22.08
CA VAL A 66 9.84 2.28 22.91
C VAL A 66 10.74 2.89 23.98
N SER A 67 11.56 2.10 24.65
CA SER A 67 12.47 2.58 25.71
C SER A 67 13.51 3.57 25.16
N LEU A 68 14.03 3.32 23.95
CA LEU A 68 14.93 4.22 23.25
C LEU A 68 14.24 5.56 22.95
N PHE A 69 13.00 5.54 22.49
CA PHE A 69 12.23 6.74 22.20
C PHE A 69 11.81 7.53 23.44
N LEU A 70 11.57 6.86 24.55
CA LEU A 70 11.37 7.51 25.84
C LEU A 70 12.65 8.24 26.28
N PHE A 71 13.82 7.65 26.09
CA PHE A 71 15.11 8.29 26.35
C PHE A 71 15.34 9.50 25.44
N PHE A 72 15.11 9.38 24.12
CA PHE A 72 15.21 10.52 23.19
C PHE A 72 14.21 11.61 23.52
N GLY A 73 12.96 11.29 23.83
CA GLY A 73 11.93 12.25 24.25
C GLY A 73 12.34 13.03 25.49
N ASN A 74 13.02 12.39 26.45
CA ASN A 74 13.58 13.09 27.62
C ASN A 74 14.70 14.05 27.20
N LYS A 75 15.61 13.62 26.32
CA LYS A 75 16.70 14.47 25.83
C LYS A 75 16.19 15.66 24.98
N LEU A 76 15.12 15.50 24.22
CA LEU A 76 14.48 16.61 23.50
C LEU A 76 14.00 17.71 24.44
N SER A 77 13.68 17.41 25.70
CA SER A 77 13.30 18.41 26.71
C SER A 77 14.44 19.39 27.04
N GLU A 78 15.67 19.01 26.81
CA GLU A 78 16.88 19.86 27.03
C GLU A 78 17.11 20.83 25.84
N PHE A 79 16.43 20.63 24.71
CA PHE A 79 16.61 21.43 23.52
C PHE A 79 15.60 22.58 23.45
N SER A 80 16.08 23.78 23.04
CA SER A 80 15.16 24.86 22.71
C SER A 80 14.28 24.52 21.52
N GLU A 81 13.12 25.14 21.39
CA GLU A 81 12.21 24.93 20.25
C GLU A 81 12.87 25.10 18.89
N ARG A 82 13.79 26.09 18.78
CA ARG A 82 14.56 26.32 17.56
C ARG A 82 15.48 25.15 17.23
N LYS A 83 16.17 24.59 18.25
CA LYS A 83 17.00 23.39 18.05
C LYS A 83 16.20 22.16 17.65
N GLN A 84 15.02 21.97 18.27
CA GLN A 84 14.09 20.89 17.92
C GLN A 84 13.62 21.02 16.47
N LEU A 85 13.28 22.24 16.01
CA LEU A 85 12.89 22.48 14.63
C LEU A 85 14.06 22.20 13.65
N HIS A 86 15.26 22.68 13.96
CA HIS A 86 16.44 22.41 13.12
C HIS A 86 16.72 20.90 13.03
N LEU A 87 16.64 20.17 14.15
CA LEU A 87 16.79 18.72 14.17
C LEU A 87 15.75 18.05 13.27
N THR A 88 14.47 18.44 13.41
CA THR A 88 13.39 17.88 12.57
C THR A 88 13.67 18.09 11.07
N VAL A 89 14.03 19.33 10.68
CA VAL A 89 14.30 19.65 9.27
C VAL A 89 15.53 18.89 8.75
N SER A 90 16.62 18.85 9.52
CA SER A 90 17.83 18.12 9.11
C SER A 90 17.57 16.63 8.89
N LEU A 91 16.84 15.99 9.82
CA LEU A 91 16.49 14.58 9.72
C LEU A 91 15.50 14.32 8.56
N ALA A 92 14.54 15.22 8.34
CA ALA A 92 13.60 15.11 7.21
C ALA A 92 14.35 15.19 5.86
N VAL A 93 15.31 16.11 5.72
CA VAL A 93 16.12 16.20 4.48
C VAL A 93 16.90 14.92 4.22
N ILE A 94 17.50 14.32 5.27
CA ILE A 94 18.22 13.04 5.14
C ILE A 94 17.23 11.93 4.74
N ALA A 95 16.06 11.86 5.38
CA ALA A 95 15.06 10.85 5.07
C ALA A 95 14.57 10.94 3.62
N VAL A 96 14.24 12.15 3.15
CA VAL A 96 13.84 12.41 1.76
C VAL A 96 14.93 11.97 0.79
N PHE A 97 16.20 12.30 1.07
CA PHE A 97 17.32 11.84 0.23
C PHE A 97 17.39 10.31 0.15
N VAL A 98 17.26 9.60 1.29
CA VAL A 98 17.28 8.12 1.33
C VAL A 98 16.08 7.54 0.59
N GLN A 99 14.88 8.12 0.72
CA GLN A 99 13.67 7.69 0.03
C GLN A 99 13.85 7.77 -1.50
N TYR A 100 14.30 8.91 -2.03
CA TYR A 100 14.56 9.05 -3.47
C TYR A 100 15.70 8.14 -3.92
N PHE A 101 16.76 7.98 -3.13
CA PHE A 101 17.83 7.03 -3.43
C PHE A 101 17.29 5.61 -3.60
N LEU A 102 16.48 5.13 -2.65
CA LEU A 102 15.87 3.78 -2.76
C LEU A 102 14.93 3.67 -3.95
N LEU A 103 14.11 4.70 -4.22
CA LEU A 103 13.22 4.73 -5.38
C LEU A 103 13.98 4.56 -6.69
N PHE A 104 15.10 5.29 -6.85
CA PHE A 104 15.97 5.18 -8.03
C PHE A 104 16.72 3.86 -8.10
N GLN A 105 17.03 3.24 -6.95
CA GLN A 105 17.68 1.93 -6.92
C GLN A 105 16.74 0.80 -7.31
N PHE A 106 15.49 0.84 -6.88
CA PHE A 106 14.55 -0.25 -7.14
C PHE A 106 13.84 -0.14 -8.48
N GLN A 107 13.44 1.06 -8.88
CA GLN A 107 12.64 1.29 -10.11
C GLN A 107 11.51 0.26 -10.23
N ALA A 108 10.72 0.14 -9.16
CA ALA A 108 9.64 -0.82 -9.07
C ALA A 108 8.62 -0.64 -10.19
N VAL A 109 8.15 -1.74 -10.74
CA VAL A 109 7.13 -1.76 -11.80
C VAL A 109 5.77 -2.04 -11.18
N LEU A 110 4.74 -1.37 -11.70
CA LEU A 110 3.38 -1.53 -11.20
C LEU A 110 2.80 -2.90 -11.59
N ARG A 111 1.91 -3.41 -10.76
CA ARG A 111 1.22 -4.69 -10.96
C ARG A 111 -0.30 -4.49 -10.86
N TYR A 112 -1.06 -5.41 -11.39
CA TYR A 112 -2.53 -5.48 -11.27
C TYR A 112 -3.23 -4.13 -11.60
N ASP A 113 -4.16 -3.72 -10.78
CA ASP A 113 -4.93 -2.48 -10.92
C ASP A 113 -4.06 -1.24 -11.11
N HIS A 114 -2.89 -1.21 -10.47
CA HIS A 114 -1.96 -0.08 -10.55
C HIS A 114 -1.45 0.13 -11.99
N MET A 115 -1.14 -0.96 -12.70
CA MET A 115 -0.72 -0.91 -14.10
C MET A 115 -1.90 -0.54 -15.00
N ARG A 116 -3.08 -1.13 -14.78
CA ARG A 116 -4.29 -0.81 -15.56
C ARG A 116 -4.62 0.69 -15.50
N VAL A 117 -4.47 1.28 -14.33
CA VAL A 117 -4.69 2.72 -14.13
C VAL A 117 -3.64 3.57 -14.84
N LEU A 118 -2.37 3.16 -14.87
CA LEU A 118 -1.32 3.86 -15.61
C LEU A 118 -1.58 3.78 -17.12
N ASP A 119 -1.91 2.60 -17.63
CA ASP A 119 -2.23 2.40 -19.04
C ASP A 119 -3.44 3.26 -19.46
N GLY A 120 -4.52 3.25 -18.68
CA GLY A 120 -5.67 4.11 -18.90
C GLY A 120 -5.37 5.62 -18.84
N ALA A 121 -4.41 6.03 -18.01
CA ALA A 121 -3.96 7.42 -17.97
C ALA A 121 -3.26 7.83 -19.27
N LEU A 122 -2.48 6.93 -19.87
CA LEU A 122 -1.83 7.16 -21.16
C LEU A 122 -2.83 7.09 -22.31
N GLU A 123 -3.81 6.20 -22.26
CA GLU A 123 -4.93 6.17 -23.20
C GLU A 123 -5.67 7.50 -23.22
N ILE A 124 -6.01 8.06 -22.06
CA ILE A 124 -6.61 9.41 -21.95
C ILE A 124 -5.74 10.47 -22.64
N ILE A 125 -4.42 10.36 -22.56
CA ILE A 125 -3.50 11.33 -23.17
C ILE A 125 -3.41 11.15 -24.67
N GLN A 126 -3.31 9.92 -25.16
CA GLN A 126 -3.10 9.58 -26.56
C GLN A 126 -4.39 9.72 -27.38
N ASN A 127 -5.51 9.19 -26.86
CA ASN A 127 -6.76 9.09 -27.57
C ASN A 127 -7.76 10.20 -27.21
N GLY A 128 -7.56 10.90 -26.10
CA GLY A 128 -8.50 11.91 -25.59
C GLY A 128 -9.75 11.31 -24.93
N HIS A 129 -9.86 10.00 -24.84
CA HIS A 129 -10.93 9.27 -24.16
C HIS A 129 -10.38 7.98 -23.54
N LEU A 130 -11.17 7.34 -22.69
CA LEU A 130 -10.87 6.07 -22.03
C LEU A 130 -11.87 5.02 -22.51
N SER A 131 -11.40 3.95 -23.08
CA SER A 131 -12.23 2.80 -23.46
C SER A 131 -12.68 2.04 -22.21
N LEU A 132 -13.95 1.67 -22.18
CA LEU A 132 -14.52 0.85 -21.09
C LEU A 132 -14.48 -0.64 -21.40
N THR A 133 -14.17 -0.99 -22.65
CA THR A 133 -14.10 -2.37 -23.15
C THR A 133 -12.68 -2.90 -23.30
N ASP A 134 -11.72 -2.03 -23.59
CA ASP A 134 -10.30 -2.38 -23.65
C ASP A 134 -9.76 -2.77 -22.26
N ASN A 135 -8.56 -3.31 -22.20
CA ASN A 135 -7.99 -3.81 -20.95
C ASN A 135 -8.91 -4.85 -20.24
N ASN A 136 -9.52 -5.76 -21.02
CA ASN A 136 -10.48 -6.76 -20.55
C ASN A 136 -11.71 -6.13 -19.85
N GLY A 137 -12.12 -4.94 -20.24
CA GLY A 137 -13.28 -4.22 -19.68
C GLY A 137 -13.04 -3.66 -18.28
N TYR A 138 -11.79 -3.48 -17.87
CA TYR A 138 -11.43 -3.09 -16.50
C TYR A 138 -12.17 -1.84 -16.01
N PHE A 139 -12.17 -0.76 -16.78
CA PHE A 139 -12.84 0.48 -16.40
C PHE A 139 -14.37 0.41 -16.49
N GLY A 140 -14.90 -0.50 -17.31
CA GLY A 140 -16.32 -0.82 -17.32
C GLY A 140 -16.76 -1.50 -16.03
N PHE A 141 -16.00 -2.49 -15.55
CA PHE A 141 -16.29 -3.17 -14.28
C PHE A 141 -16.01 -2.30 -13.05
N TYR A 142 -14.96 -1.47 -13.09
CA TYR A 142 -14.47 -0.68 -11.95
C TYR A 142 -14.40 0.83 -12.25
N PRO A 143 -15.55 1.49 -12.57
CA PRO A 143 -15.56 2.88 -13.03
C PRO A 143 -15.06 3.90 -11.99
N PHE A 144 -14.99 3.54 -10.72
CA PHE A 144 -14.39 4.40 -9.69
C PHE A 144 -12.88 4.62 -9.91
N ASN A 145 -12.19 3.69 -10.63
CA ASN A 145 -10.78 3.82 -10.99
C ASN A 145 -10.53 4.80 -12.16
N ILE A 146 -11.56 5.22 -12.87
CA ILE A 146 -11.44 6.32 -13.86
C ILE A 146 -10.92 7.61 -13.19
N SER A 147 -11.30 7.84 -11.93
CA SER A 147 -10.83 9.01 -11.18
C SER A 147 -9.31 9.02 -11.04
N ILE A 148 -8.70 7.90 -10.68
CA ILE A 148 -7.24 7.85 -10.50
C ILE A 148 -6.51 7.86 -11.86
N ALA A 149 -7.04 7.24 -12.90
CA ALA A 149 -6.49 7.32 -14.26
C ALA A 149 -6.48 8.78 -14.78
N ALA A 150 -7.58 9.52 -14.58
CA ALA A 150 -7.65 10.94 -14.90
C ALA A 150 -6.66 11.78 -14.07
N PHE A 151 -6.43 11.44 -12.81
CA PHE A 151 -5.42 12.10 -11.96
C PHE A 151 -3.99 11.82 -12.46
N HIS A 152 -3.67 10.57 -12.80
CA HIS A 152 -2.38 10.23 -13.39
C HIS A 152 -2.16 10.94 -14.73
N SER A 153 -3.19 11.04 -15.59
CA SER A 153 -3.07 11.76 -16.87
C SER A 153 -2.70 13.25 -16.68
N MET A 154 -3.21 13.90 -15.62
CA MET A 154 -2.80 15.27 -15.28
C MET A 154 -1.31 15.36 -14.96
N ILE A 155 -0.79 14.43 -14.13
CA ILE A 155 0.63 14.41 -13.77
C ILE A 155 1.48 14.12 -15.00
N LEU A 156 1.12 13.10 -15.78
CA LEU A 156 1.89 12.70 -16.96
C LEU A 156 1.92 13.75 -18.06
N ARG A 157 0.84 14.54 -18.26
CA ARG A 157 0.86 15.70 -19.16
C ARG A 157 1.92 16.73 -18.75
N VAL A 158 2.12 16.94 -17.46
CA VAL A 158 3.19 17.83 -16.96
C VAL A 158 4.55 17.20 -17.23
N VAL A 159 4.72 15.91 -16.99
CA VAL A 159 5.96 15.17 -17.26
C VAL A 159 6.34 15.24 -18.75
N MET A 160 5.36 15.01 -19.63
CA MET A 160 5.52 15.12 -21.09
C MET A 160 5.84 16.54 -21.55
N PHE A 161 5.23 17.55 -20.93
CA PHE A 161 5.52 18.96 -21.24
C PHE A 161 7.00 19.31 -21.01
N PHE A 162 7.66 18.67 -20.02
CA PHE A 162 9.09 18.83 -19.81
C PHE A 162 9.98 17.95 -20.71
N GLY A 163 9.40 17.24 -21.67
CA GLY A 163 10.13 16.39 -22.63
C GLY A 163 10.78 15.14 -22.03
N ILE A 164 10.27 14.66 -20.90
CA ILE A 164 10.78 13.44 -20.27
C ILE A 164 10.41 12.23 -21.13
N PRO A 165 11.36 11.33 -21.49
CA PRO A 165 11.08 10.14 -22.29
C PRO A 165 10.10 9.18 -21.62
N GLU A 166 9.33 8.43 -22.42
CA GLU A 166 8.28 7.49 -21.96
C GLU A 166 8.79 6.48 -20.93
N LYS A 167 9.98 5.93 -21.12
CA LYS A 167 10.60 4.99 -20.17
C LYS A 167 10.75 5.51 -18.74
N PHE A 168 10.66 6.83 -18.52
CA PHE A 168 10.72 7.45 -17.21
C PHE A 168 9.36 7.93 -16.69
N TYR A 169 8.26 7.68 -17.39
CA TYR A 169 6.93 8.13 -16.95
C TYR A 169 6.53 7.52 -15.61
N LEU A 170 6.71 6.20 -15.47
CA LEU A 170 6.42 5.52 -14.21
C LEU A 170 7.29 6.05 -13.07
N LEU A 171 8.61 6.17 -13.28
CA LEU A 171 9.52 6.69 -12.26
C LEU A 171 9.16 8.14 -11.88
N SER A 172 8.78 8.97 -12.85
CA SER A 172 8.31 10.34 -12.60
C SER A 172 7.04 10.36 -11.76
N LEU A 173 6.09 9.48 -12.06
CA LEU A 173 4.86 9.32 -11.29
C LEU A 173 5.19 8.90 -9.83
N GLN A 174 6.08 7.94 -9.66
CA GLN A 174 6.55 7.49 -8.33
C GLN A 174 7.24 8.62 -7.56
N CYS A 175 8.03 9.47 -8.23
CA CYS A 175 8.62 10.66 -7.60
C CYS A 175 7.54 11.64 -7.09
N VAL A 176 6.48 11.87 -7.87
CA VAL A 176 5.35 12.71 -7.44
C VAL A 176 4.62 12.07 -6.25
N TYR A 177 4.39 10.77 -6.27
CA TYR A 177 3.77 10.07 -5.16
C TYR A 177 4.61 10.15 -3.87
N LEU A 178 5.92 9.98 -3.99
CA LEU A 178 6.83 10.15 -2.85
C LEU A 178 6.76 11.56 -2.28
N PHE A 179 6.79 12.58 -3.14
CA PHE A 179 6.61 13.99 -2.73
C PHE A 179 5.27 14.20 -2.00
N LEU A 180 4.17 13.61 -2.50
CA LEU A 180 2.85 13.72 -1.87
C LEU A 180 2.82 13.02 -0.50
N ILE A 181 3.49 11.86 -0.35
CA ILE A 181 3.63 11.17 0.94
C ILE A 181 4.37 12.04 1.94
N ASP A 182 5.50 12.64 1.54
CA ASP A 182 6.28 13.54 2.39
C ASP A 182 5.46 14.78 2.79
N LEU A 183 4.64 15.30 1.88
CA LEU A 183 3.70 16.37 2.18
C LEU A 183 2.63 15.90 3.20
N GLY A 184 2.17 14.65 3.11
CA GLY A 184 1.28 14.04 4.11
C GLY A 184 1.93 13.93 5.50
N ILE A 185 3.22 13.57 5.54
CA ILE A 185 4.01 13.55 6.79
C ILE A 185 4.15 14.98 7.34
N TYR A 186 4.38 15.98 6.49
CA TYR A 186 4.41 17.38 6.89
C TYR A 186 3.07 17.85 7.49
N PHE A 187 1.94 17.56 6.85
CA PHE A 187 0.62 17.88 7.41
C PHE A 187 0.38 17.17 8.75
N SER A 188 0.81 15.93 8.87
CA SER A 188 0.74 15.18 10.14
C SER A 188 1.59 15.84 11.23
N TRP A 189 2.82 16.26 10.91
CA TRP A 189 3.71 16.98 11.80
C TRP A 189 3.11 18.33 12.23
N HIS A 190 2.56 19.10 11.28
CA HIS A 190 1.90 20.37 11.56
C HIS A 190 0.68 20.21 12.45
N LEU A 191 -0.12 19.18 12.20
CA LEU A 191 -1.27 18.78 13.00
C LEU A 191 -0.85 18.46 14.45
N VAL A 192 0.21 17.64 14.64
CA VAL A 192 0.74 17.31 15.99
C VAL A 192 1.25 18.57 16.70
N LYS A 193 1.98 19.44 15.99
CA LYS A 193 2.42 20.72 16.53
C LYS A 193 1.24 21.61 16.96
N THR A 194 0.18 21.64 16.16
CA THR A 194 -1.04 22.40 16.41
C THR A 194 -1.85 21.85 17.59
N LEU A 195 -1.90 20.52 17.74
CA LEU A 195 -2.62 19.87 18.84
C LEU A 195 -1.89 19.97 20.18
N TYR A 196 -0.57 19.79 20.16
CA TYR A 196 0.23 19.62 21.36
C TYR A 196 1.36 20.68 21.44
N SER A 197 2.55 20.37 20.92
CA SER A 197 3.72 21.28 20.94
C SER A 197 4.77 20.85 19.90
N ILE A 198 5.78 21.72 19.71
CA ILE A 198 6.92 21.42 18.82
C ILE A 198 7.68 20.16 19.27
N LYS A 199 7.79 19.88 20.58
CA LYS A 199 8.44 18.70 21.11
C LYS A 199 7.72 17.41 20.67
N HIS A 200 6.39 17.38 20.79
CA HIS A 200 5.58 16.26 20.30
C HIS A 200 5.72 16.07 18.80
N ALA A 201 5.73 17.18 18.04
CA ALA A 201 5.89 17.14 16.60
C ALA A 201 7.30 16.67 16.18
N THR A 202 8.35 17.04 16.92
CA THR A 202 9.71 16.55 16.67
C THR A 202 9.82 15.07 16.93
N LEU A 203 9.27 14.56 18.04
CA LEU A 203 9.25 13.13 18.32
C LEU A 203 8.42 12.35 17.28
N PHE A 204 7.27 12.90 16.89
CA PHE A 204 6.47 12.33 15.80
C PHE A 204 7.27 12.24 14.49
N ALA A 205 8.00 13.32 14.11
CA ALA A 205 8.84 13.31 12.91
C ALA A 205 9.93 12.20 12.99
N ILE A 206 10.57 12.05 14.15
CA ILE A 206 11.57 11.00 14.34
C ILE A 206 10.92 9.61 14.21
N LEU A 207 9.71 9.40 14.76
CA LEU A 207 8.98 8.14 14.58
C LEU A 207 8.63 7.87 13.10
N CYS A 208 8.27 8.89 12.32
CA CYS A 208 8.07 8.74 10.88
C CYS A 208 9.36 8.40 10.14
N ILE A 209 10.48 9.05 10.49
CA ILE A 209 11.79 8.82 9.86
C ILE A 209 12.28 7.38 10.07
N VAL A 210 11.96 6.77 11.21
CA VAL A 210 12.30 5.36 11.46
C VAL A 210 11.22 4.39 11.03
N ASN A 211 10.13 4.84 10.41
CA ASN A 211 9.13 3.95 9.84
C ASN A 211 9.64 3.40 8.49
N PRO A 212 9.96 2.09 8.40
CA PRO A 212 10.59 1.54 7.21
C PRO A 212 9.69 1.61 5.98
N ILE A 213 8.37 1.50 6.15
CA ILE A 213 7.42 1.45 5.05
C ILE A 213 7.35 2.78 4.27
N LEU A 214 7.56 3.91 4.94
CA LEU A 214 7.56 5.22 4.28
C LEU A 214 8.70 5.41 3.26
N TYR A 215 9.68 4.49 3.24
CA TYR A 215 10.79 4.52 2.28
C TYR A 215 10.50 3.75 0.99
N VAL A 216 9.48 2.90 0.98
CA VAL A 216 9.19 2.00 -0.16
C VAL A 216 7.76 2.10 -0.68
N CYS A 217 6.85 2.70 0.08
CA CYS A 217 5.41 2.74 -0.25
C CYS A 217 5.06 3.53 -1.53
N ALA A 218 5.94 4.46 -1.98
CA ALA A 218 5.73 5.20 -3.22
C ALA A 218 5.79 4.31 -4.47
N ALA A 219 6.34 3.10 -4.37
CA ALA A 219 6.38 2.13 -5.45
C ALA A 219 4.99 1.77 -5.97
N GLY A 220 3.98 1.76 -5.09
CA GLY A 220 2.62 1.39 -5.44
C GLY A 220 1.71 2.56 -5.84
N CYS A 221 2.04 3.36 -6.83
CA CYS A 221 1.28 4.53 -7.32
C CYS A 221 -0.24 4.29 -7.49
N TYR A 222 -1.02 4.33 -6.41
CA TYR A 222 -2.44 4.02 -6.44
C TYR A 222 -3.24 4.83 -5.40
N THR A 223 -4.55 4.64 -5.38
CA THR A 223 -5.46 5.35 -4.47
C THR A 223 -5.15 5.10 -3.00
N THR A 224 -4.68 3.90 -2.65
CA THR A 224 -4.28 3.53 -1.29
C THR A 224 -3.10 4.37 -0.80
N THR A 225 -2.12 4.60 -1.65
CA THR A 225 -0.94 5.43 -1.34
C THR A 225 -1.31 6.91 -1.22
N LEU A 226 -2.20 7.42 -2.11
CA LEU A 226 -2.71 8.80 -2.05
C LEU A 226 -3.60 9.08 -0.84
N MET A 227 -4.14 8.04 -0.23
CA MET A 227 -5.02 8.21 0.93
C MET A 227 -4.30 8.91 2.09
N LEU A 228 -3.06 8.56 2.40
CA LEU A 228 -2.29 9.14 3.49
C LEU A 228 -2.15 10.68 3.35
N PRO A 229 -1.59 11.23 2.26
CA PRO A 229 -1.43 12.68 2.12
C PRO A 229 -2.77 13.42 2.11
N LEU A 230 -3.77 12.89 1.43
CA LEU A 230 -5.08 13.54 1.32
C LEU A 230 -5.86 13.52 2.64
N LEU A 231 -5.84 12.40 3.37
CA LEU A 231 -6.47 12.28 4.68
C LEU A 231 -5.80 13.21 5.69
N MET A 232 -4.46 13.23 5.73
CA MET A 232 -3.73 14.05 6.69
C MET A 232 -3.86 15.53 6.40
N ALA A 233 -3.82 15.97 5.13
CA ALA A 233 -4.11 17.34 4.74
C ALA A 233 -5.54 17.76 5.14
N THR A 234 -6.51 16.87 4.93
CA THR A 234 -7.91 17.12 5.31
C THR A 234 -8.05 17.29 6.82
N LEU A 235 -7.47 16.38 7.62
CA LEU A 235 -7.52 16.45 9.08
C LEU A 235 -6.76 17.65 9.65
N ASP A 236 -5.60 17.99 9.12
CA ASP A 236 -4.83 19.17 9.53
C ASP A 236 -5.64 20.45 9.27
N CYS A 237 -6.24 20.57 8.10
CA CYS A 237 -7.09 21.70 7.75
C CYS A 237 -8.33 21.79 8.66
N MET A 238 -8.98 20.66 8.99
CA MET A 238 -10.11 20.59 9.90
C MET A 238 -9.70 20.98 11.33
N ILE A 239 -8.56 20.53 11.83
CA ILE A 239 -8.05 20.90 13.16
C ILE A 239 -7.70 22.39 13.22
N CYS A 240 -7.03 22.91 12.18
CA CYS A 240 -6.79 24.35 12.06
C CYS A 240 -8.09 25.13 12.03
N PHE A 241 -9.11 24.69 11.29
CA PHE A 241 -10.44 25.28 11.27
C PHE A 241 -11.07 25.33 12.68
N LEU A 242 -10.97 24.25 13.45
CA LEU A 242 -11.53 24.20 14.80
C LEU A 242 -10.84 25.17 15.75
N LYS A 243 -9.52 25.37 15.62
CA LYS A 243 -8.70 26.21 16.51
C LYS A 243 -8.57 27.67 16.09
N GLU A 244 -8.83 28.03 14.84
CA GLU A 244 -8.65 29.37 14.30
C GLU A 244 -9.63 30.38 14.96
N PRO A 245 -9.14 31.48 15.54
CA PRO A 245 -9.99 32.49 16.17
C PRO A 245 -10.58 33.49 15.15
N SER A 246 -9.88 33.75 14.05
CA SER A 246 -10.30 34.71 13.03
C SER A 246 -11.43 34.14 12.16
N PHE A 247 -12.55 34.82 12.05
CA PHE A 247 -13.72 34.38 11.28
C PHE A 247 -13.38 34.21 9.77
N HIS A 248 -12.67 35.16 9.19
CA HIS A 248 -12.32 35.08 7.76
C HIS A 248 -11.38 33.92 7.44
N LYS A 249 -10.34 33.71 8.26
CA LYS A 249 -9.46 32.55 8.13
C LYS A 249 -10.19 31.24 8.35
N LYS A 250 -11.13 31.23 9.31
CA LYS A 250 -12.00 30.08 9.56
C LYS A 250 -12.87 29.73 8.36
N CYS A 251 -13.44 30.75 7.65
CA CYS A 251 -14.17 30.51 6.41
C CYS A 251 -13.28 29.88 5.32
N LEU A 252 -12.04 30.40 5.16
CA LEU A 252 -11.09 29.85 4.20
C LEU A 252 -10.72 28.40 4.54
N LEU A 253 -10.40 28.12 5.81
CA LEU A 253 -10.09 26.77 6.27
C LEU A 253 -11.28 25.81 6.14
N GLY A 254 -12.50 26.29 6.38
CA GLY A 254 -13.73 25.53 6.14
C GLY A 254 -13.90 25.19 4.66
N PHE A 255 -13.70 26.15 3.78
CA PHE A 255 -13.74 25.94 2.34
C PHE A 255 -12.67 24.92 1.88
N LEU A 256 -11.41 25.11 2.31
CA LEU A 256 -10.31 24.18 1.99
C LEU A 256 -10.54 22.77 2.53
N SER A 257 -11.09 22.65 3.76
CA SER A 257 -11.49 21.33 4.30
C SER A 257 -12.54 20.64 3.44
N GLY A 258 -13.52 21.40 2.93
CA GLY A 258 -14.51 20.90 1.98
C GLY A 258 -13.89 20.44 0.65
N VAL A 259 -12.98 21.27 0.09
CA VAL A 259 -12.25 20.94 -1.15
C VAL A 259 -11.44 19.64 -0.98
N LEU A 260 -10.61 19.56 0.06
CA LEU A 260 -9.74 18.40 0.31
C LEU A 260 -10.55 17.13 0.60
N LEU A 261 -11.60 17.23 1.39
CA LEU A 261 -12.47 16.09 1.70
C LEU A 261 -13.13 15.57 0.42
N ALA A 262 -13.69 16.44 -0.40
CA ALA A 262 -14.42 16.05 -1.59
C ALA A 262 -13.49 15.51 -2.69
N PHE A 263 -12.38 16.20 -2.96
CA PHE A 263 -11.36 15.72 -3.90
C PHE A 263 -10.78 14.37 -3.46
N GLY A 264 -10.35 14.29 -2.20
CA GLY A 264 -9.82 13.07 -1.65
C GLY A 264 -10.81 11.90 -1.73
N SER A 265 -12.09 12.15 -1.42
CA SER A 265 -13.14 11.12 -1.49
C SER A 265 -13.44 10.66 -2.92
N ARG A 266 -13.19 11.49 -3.93
CA ARG A 266 -13.29 11.07 -5.35
C ARG A 266 -12.19 10.10 -5.74
N LEU A 267 -10.98 10.30 -5.20
CA LEU A 267 -9.86 9.38 -5.42
C LEU A 267 -9.94 8.14 -4.52
N ARG A 268 -10.33 8.33 -3.26
CA ARG A 268 -10.48 7.23 -2.29
C ARG A 268 -11.66 7.50 -1.34
N ALA A 269 -12.77 6.80 -1.52
CA ALA A 269 -14.02 7.03 -0.79
C ALA A 269 -13.86 6.99 0.74
N THR A 270 -12.92 6.20 1.28
CA THR A 270 -12.65 6.08 2.71
C THR A 270 -12.20 7.39 3.38
N ILE A 271 -11.71 8.37 2.62
CA ILE A 271 -11.38 9.71 3.15
C ILE A 271 -12.62 10.43 3.69
N PHE A 272 -13.81 10.10 3.14
CA PHE A 272 -15.09 10.67 3.63
C PHE A 272 -15.38 10.35 5.09
N ILE A 273 -14.74 9.32 5.66
CA ILE A 273 -14.80 8.97 7.09
C ILE A 273 -14.39 10.17 7.97
N ALA A 274 -13.39 10.95 7.53
CA ALA A 274 -12.99 12.17 8.26
C ALA A 274 -14.11 13.22 8.30
N GLY A 275 -14.91 13.33 7.24
CA GLY A 275 -16.10 14.22 7.22
C GLY A 275 -17.18 13.76 8.18
N ILE A 276 -17.46 12.45 8.23
CA ILE A 276 -18.41 11.86 9.19
C ILE A 276 -17.90 12.09 10.63
N ALA A 277 -16.60 11.85 10.86
CA ALA A 277 -15.96 12.09 12.15
C ALA A 277 -16.07 13.56 12.59
N LEU A 278 -15.83 14.50 11.66
CA LEU A 278 -16.01 15.94 11.93
C LEU A 278 -17.45 16.27 12.28
N LEU A 279 -18.43 15.73 11.56
CA LEU A 279 -19.85 15.95 11.85
C LEU A 279 -20.22 15.45 13.26
N ILE A 280 -19.81 14.23 13.61
CA ILE A 280 -20.02 13.67 14.96
C ILE A 280 -19.34 14.57 16.00
N PHE A 281 -18.10 14.97 15.76
CA PHE A 281 -17.36 15.86 16.64
C PHE A 281 -18.10 17.18 16.88
N LEU A 282 -18.56 17.84 15.83
CA LEU A 282 -19.29 19.12 15.93
C LEU A 282 -20.62 18.98 16.66
N ILE A 283 -21.37 17.89 16.43
CA ILE A 283 -22.62 17.60 17.13
C ILE A 283 -22.35 17.45 18.63
N LEU A 284 -21.32 16.68 19.00
CA LEU A 284 -20.96 16.43 20.40
C LEU A 284 -20.44 17.69 21.12
N HIS A 285 -19.84 18.63 20.40
CA HIS A 285 -19.22 19.83 20.95
C HIS A 285 -20.09 21.08 20.81
N LYS A 286 -21.34 20.97 20.31
CA LYS A 286 -22.26 22.07 20.06
C LYS A 286 -22.46 23.00 21.29
N ASN A 287 -22.38 22.47 22.51
CA ASN A 287 -22.64 23.22 23.74
C ASN A 287 -21.40 23.50 24.60
N SER A 288 -20.21 23.07 24.19
CA SER A 288 -18.99 23.35 24.93
C SER A 288 -18.23 24.50 24.28
N GLU A 289 -18.30 25.65 24.96
CA GLU A 289 -17.51 26.86 24.79
C GLU A 289 -17.38 27.48 23.38
N ASN A 290 -17.97 28.67 23.25
CA ASN A 290 -17.62 29.77 22.31
C ASN A 290 -17.52 29.54 20.80
N ILE A 291 -17.48 28.31 20.27
CA ILE A 291 -17.44 28.12 18.82
C ILE A 291 -18.76 28.60 18.19
N PHE A 292 -19.87 28.48 18.90
CA PHE A 292 -21.21 28.72 18.34
C PHE A 292 -22.16 29.53 19.23
N LYS A 293 -21.70 30.15 20.33
CA LYS A 293 -22.56 30.89 21.21
C LYS A 293 -23.09 32.17 20.53
N ASN A 294 -24.39 32.25 20.29
CA ASN A 294 -25.14 33.37 19.70
C ASN A 294 -24.85 33.74 18.22
N GLN A 295 -24.45 32.83 17.34
CA GLN A 295 -24.06 33.19 15.97
C GLN A 295 -24.57 32.23 14.88
N THR A 296 -25.88 31.93 14.86
CA THR A 296 -26.50 31.08 13.83
C THR A 296 -26.09 31.49 12.40
N LYS A 297 -25.99 32.81 12.14
CA LYS A 297 -25.53 33.33 10.84
C LYS A 297 -24.07 32.92 10.52
N ARG A 298 -23.17 33.01 11.50
CA ARG A 298 -21.77 32.62 11.30
C ARG A 298 -21.63 31.12 11.10
N ILE A 299 -22.40 30.30 11.83
CA ILE A 299 -22.44 28.84 11.61
C ILE A 299 -22.91 28.53 10.18
N ALA A 300 -23.99 29.16 9.72
CA ALA A 300 -24.50 28.99 8.39
C ALA A 300 -23.42 29.34 7.32
N ILE A 301 -22.73 30.49 7.50
CA ILE A 301 -21.67 30.89 6.58
C ILE A 301 -20.51 29.86 6.54
N LEU A 302 -20.09 29.35 7.71
CA LEU A 302 -19.02 28.34 7.79
C LEU A 302 -19.45 27.02 7.13
N ALA A 303 -20.70 26.59 7.36
CA ALA A 303 -21.26 25.42 6.69
C ALA A 303 -21.37 25.64 5.18
N CYS A 304 -21.83 26.83 4.75
CA CYS A 304 -21.85 27.20 3.33
C CYS A 304 -20.43 27.18 2.72
N ALA A 305 -19.42 27.75 3.37
CA ALA A 305 -18.06 27.76 2.87
C ALA A 305 -17.53 26.32 2.68
N PHE A 306 -17.74 25.44 3.66
CA PHE A 306 -17.38 24.03 3.57
C PHE A 306 -18.11 23.32 2.42
N LEU A 307 -19.44 23.52 2.32
CA LEU A 307 -20.26 22.90 1.26
C LEU A 307 -19.90 23.43 -0.13
N ILE A 308 -19.67 24.73 -0.29
CA ILE A 308 -19.24 25.31 -1.57
C ILE A 308 -17.89 24.72 -1.98
N GLY A 309 -16.93 24.65 -1.07
CA GLY A 309 -15.63 24.00 -1.34
C GLY A 309 -15.80 22.55 -1.78
N GLY A 310 -16.62 21.78 -1.05
CA GLY A 310 -16.91 20.39 -1.36
C GLY A 310 -17.60 20.20 -2.70
N VAL A 311 -18.69 20.90 -2.94
CA VAL A 311 -19.49 20.79 -4.19
C VAL A 311 -18.68 21.24 -5.41
N SER A 312 -17.95 22.36 -5.31
CA SER A 312 -17.13 22.86 -6.41
C SER A 312 -16.01 21.89 -6.76
N SER A 313 -15.33 21.31 -5.76
CA SER A 313 -14.26 20.35 -5.96
C SER A 313 -14.79 19.02 -6.52
N PHE A 314 -15.82 18.46 -5.90
CA PHE A 314 -16.43 17.22 -6.37
C PHE A 314 -16.99 17.35 -7.78
N GLY A 315 -17.80 18.39 -8.01
CA GLY A 315 -18.42 18.64 -9.31
C GLY A 315 -17.40 18.98 -10.40
N GLY A 316 -16.43 19.83 -10.08
CA GLY A 316 -15.36 20.19 -11.02
C GLY A 316 -14.51 18.99 -11.41
N TYR A 317 -14.12 18.15 -10.46
CA TYR A 317 -13.34 16.95 -10.76
C TYR A 317 -14.18 15.88 -11.49
N THR A 318 -15.44 15.72 -11.13
CA THR A 318 -16.36 14.81 -11.84
C THR A 318 -16.57 15.29 -13.28
N ALA A 319 -16.77 16.59 -13.49
CA ALA A 319 -16.88 17.13 -14.85
C ALA A 319 -15.61 16.87 -15.67
N TYR A 320 -14.43 17.12 -15.08
CA TYR A 320 -13.15 16.82 -15.71
C TYR A 320 -13.02 15.34 -16.08
N GLN A 321 -13.28 14.43 -15.15
CA GLN A 321 -13.23 13.00 -15.39
C GLN A 321 -14.20 12.56 -16.50
N ASN A 322 -15.43 13.07 -16.48
CA ASN A 322 -16.47 12.70 -17.43
C ASN A 322 -16.17 13.16 -18.86
N THR A 323 -15.24 14.10 -19.07
CA THR A 323 -14.79 14.45 -20.44
C THR A 323 -14.12 13.31 -21.17
N TYR A 324 -13.62 12.31 -20.43
CA TYR A 324 -12.91 11.16 -20.97
C TYR A 324 -13.77 9.91 -21.12
N ILE A 325 -15.03 9.93 -20.66
CA ILE A 325 -15.95 8.80 -20.70
C ILE A 325 -16.89 9.00 -21.88
N THR A 326 -16.82 8.14 -22.89
CA THR A 326 -17.65 8.19 -24.09
C THR A 326 -18.71 7.08 -24.16
N GLU A 327 -18.56 6.06 -23.32
CA GLU A 327 -19.40 4.87 -23.31
C GLU A 327 -20.21 4.78 -22.00
N ASP A 328 -21.37 4.11 -22.07
CA ASP A 328 -22.17 3.83 -20.87
C ASP A 328 -21.71 2.52 -20.20
N TYR A 329 -21.39 2.60 -18.92
CA TYR A 329 -20.96 1.48 -18.10
C TYR A 329 -22.01 1.02 -17.08
N THR A 330 -23.23 1.54 -17.15
CA THR A 330 -24.27 1.31 -16.13
C THR A 330 -24.50 -0.16 -15.87
N ASP A 331 -24.62 -0.97 -16.90
CA ASP A 331 -24.86 -2.39 -16.79
C ASP A 331 -23.56 -3.23 -16.66
N THR A 332 -22.44 -2.70 -17.12
CA THR A 332 -21.14 -3.40 -17.04
C THR A 332 -20.58 -3.37 -15.62
N GLN A 333 -20.73 -2.24 -14.92
CA GLN A 333 -20.10 -2.03 -13.60
C GLN A 333 -20.47 -3.09 -12.56
N MET A 334 -19.52 -3.33 -11.66
CA MET A 334 -19.77 -4.15 -10.46
C MET A 334 -20.55 -3.33 -9.43
N PRO A 335 -21.67 -3.86 -8.91
CA PRO A 335 -22.51 -3.15 -7.95
C PRO A 335 -21.83 -3.05 -6.56
N ILE A 336 -22.25 -2.08 -5.75
CA ILE A 336 -21.78 -1.96 -4.35
C ILE A 336 -22.02 -3.25 -3.55
N LEU A 337 -23.12 -3.96 -3.82
CA LEU A 337 -23.41 -5.21 -3.14
C LEU A 337 -22.41 -6.32 -3.48
N TYR A 338 -21.77 -6.30 -4.66
CA TYR A 338 -20.69 -7.23 -4.99
C TYR A 338 -19.51 -7.09 -4.03
N TYR A 339 -19.09 -5.84 -3.72
CA TYR A 339 -18.00 -5.61 -2.77
C TYR A 339 -18.34 -6.07 -1.35
N LEU A 340 -19.59 -5.89 -0.92
CA LEU A 340 -20.08 -6.44 0.34
C LEU A 340 -20.14 -7.96 0.31
N MET A 341 -20.53 -8.55 -0.82
CA MET A 341 -20.63 -9.98 -1.00
C MET A 341 -19.27 -10.68 -0.86
N PHE A 342 -18.27 -10.27 -1.64
CA PHE A 342 -16.95 -10.90 -1.55
C PHE A 342 -16.24 -10.55 -0.23
N SER A 343 -16.52 -9.39 0.37
CA SER A 343 -16.01 -9.05 1.68
C SER A 343 -16.46 -10.01 2.79
N MET A 344 -17.50 -10.80 2.51
CA MET A 344 -17.99 -11.88 3.38
C MET A 344 -17.51 -13.26 2.94
N ASN A 345 -16.57 -13.35 1.99
CA ASN A 345 -16.03 -14.65 1.57
C ASN A 345 -15.07 -15.20 2.64
N PRO A 346 -15.37 -16.40 3.23
CA PRO A 346 -14.54 -16.94 4.31
C PRO A 346 -13.21 -17.47 3.82
N PHE A 347 -13.15 -17.93 2.56
CA PHE A 347 -11.94 -18.53 1.99
C PHE A 347 -10.85 -17.49 1.71
N THR A 348 -11.27 -16.26 1.38
CA THR A 348 -10.35 -15.14 1.14
C THR A 348 -10.19 -14.22 2.35
N ALA A 349 -10.89 -14.50 3.46
CA ALA A 349 -10.99 -13.62 4.61
C ALA A 349 -11.47 -12.20 4.23
N GLY A 350 -12.36 -12.11 3.25
CA GLY A 350 -12.94 -10.84 2.79
C GLY A 350 -12.09 -10.03 1.83
N SER A 351 -11.09 -10.64 1.18
CA SER A 351 -10.39 -10.05 0.02
C SER A 351 -11.05 -10.44 -1.28
N TYR A 352 -10.59 -9.84 -2.36
CA TYR A 352 -10.98 -10.17 -3.74
C TYR A 352 -11.01 -11.68 -3.96
N SER A 353 -11.97 -12.13 -4.72
CA SER A 353 -12.17 -13.52 -5.12
C SER A 353 -12.54 -13.59 -6.60
N GLU A 354 -11.67 -14.23 -7.39
CA GLU A 354 -11.87 -14.48 -8.81
C GLU A 354 -13.20 -15.22 -9.05
N GLY A 355 -13.50 -16.26 -8.23
CA GLY A 355 -14.75 -17.00 -8.32
C GLY A 355 -15.98 -16.13 -8.07
N ASP A 356 -15.91 -15.19 -7.10
CA ASP A 356 -17.00 -14.25 -6.84
C ASP A 356 -17.15 -13.24 -7.99
N PHE A 357 -16.03 -12.81 -8.60
CA PHE A 357 -16.04 -11.94 -9.76
C PHE A 357 -16.74 -12.63 -10.95
N HIS A 358 -16.31 -13.82 -11.34
CA HIS A 358 -16.89 -14.56 -12.44
C HIS A 358 -18.37 -14.88 -12.21
N MET A 359 -18.75 -15.21 -10.96
CA MET A 359 -20.15 -15.47 -10.61
C MET A 359 -21.04 -14.26 -10.90
N ILE A 360 -20.61 -13.05 -10.61
CA ILE A 360 -21.44 -11.84 -10.75
C ILE A 360 -21.29 -11.20 -12.13
N SER A 361 -20.10 -11.20 -12.73
CA SER A 361 -19.84 -10.57 -14.02
C SER A 361 -20.63 -11.17 -15.18
N GLN A 362 -21.05 -12.43 -15.07
CA GLN A 362 -21.87 -13.10 -16.10
C GLN A 362 -23.29 -12.52 -16.26
N TYR A 363 -23.80 -11.81 -15.26
CA TYR A 363 -25.14 -11.20 -15.34
C TYR A 363 -25.11 -9.93 -16.19
N PRO A 364 -26.05 -9.79 -17.17
CA PRO A 364 -25.96 -8.71 -18.16
C PRO A 364 -26.37 -7.33 -17.64
N THR A 365 -27.17 -7.26 -16.54
CA THR A 365 -27.66 -5.97 -16.02
C THR A 365 -27.22 -5.73 -14.58
N LEU A 366 -27.07 -4.44 -14.22
CA LEU A 366 -26.73 -4.01 -12.86
C LEU A 366 -27.76 -4.52 -11.83
N GLU A 367 -29.06 -4.59 -12.21
CA GLU A 367 -30.13 -5.07 -11.34
C GLU A 367 -29.93 -6.56 -11.00
N GLN A 368 -29.69 -7.40 -12.00
CA GLN A 368 -29.44 -8.84 -11.80
C GLN A 368 -28.17 -9.10 -10.98
N LYS A 369 -27.10 -8.35 -11.24
CA LYS A 369 -25.87 -8.39 -10.43
C LYS A 369 -26.13 -8.05 -8.96
N ASN A 370 -26.99 -7.04 -8.69
CA ASN A 370 -27.39 -6.67 -7.33
C ASN A 370 -28.22 -7.75 -6.66
N GLU A 371 -29.19 -8.33 -7.37
CA GLU A 371 -30.07 -9.39 -6.83
C GLU A 371 -29.25 -10.62 -6.42
N GLU A 372 -28.37 -11.10 -7.30
CA GLU A 372 -27.54 -12.26 -7.01
C GLU A 372 -26.53 -11.98 -5.88
N SER A 373 -25.87 -10.80 -5.90
CA SER A 373 -24.99 -10.38 -4.81
C SER A 373 -25.72 -10.38 -3.47
N LEU A 374 -26.94 -9.85 -3.40
CA LEU A 374 -27.75 -9.81 -2.18
C LEU A 374 -28.15 -11.22 -1.71
N LYS A 375 -28.48 -12.13 -2.63
CA LYS A 375 -28.78 -13.52 -2.34
C LYS A 375 -27.58 -14.22 -1.70
N VAL A 376 -26.39 -14.11 -2.29
CA VAL A 376 -25.15 -14.69 -1.75
C VAL A 376 -24.77 -14.09 -0.39
N ILE A 377 -24.97 -12.77 -0.18
CA ILE A 377 -24.80 -12.14 1.13
C ILE A 377 -25.67 -12.82 2.19
N LYS A 378 -26.97 -13.00 1.90
CA LYS A 378 -27.92 -13.65 2.84
C LYS A 378 -27.53 -15.10 3.13
N GLU A 379 -27.13 -15.85 2.12
CA GLU A 379 -26.67 -17.24 2.25
C GLU A 379 -25.41 -17.32 3.14
N ARG A 380 -24.40 -16.47 2.88
CA ARG A 380 -23.19 -16.41 3.69
C ARG A 380 -23.48 -16.04 5.15
N LEU A 381 -24.26 -14.99 5.40
CA LEU A 381 -24.63 -14.58 6.76
C LEU A 381 -25.42 -15.65 7.50
N SER A 382 -26.35 -16.32 6.84
CA SER A 382 -27.13 -17.41 7.45
C SER A 382 -26.27 -18.63 7.75
N GLY A 383 -25.33 -18.96 6.86
CA GLY A 383 -24.39 -20.06 7.04
C GLY A 383 -23.38 -19.85 8.18
N TYR A 384 -22.94 -18.61 8.38
CA TYR A 384 -21.97 -18.28 9.44
C TYR A 384 -22.60 -18.25 10.82
N GLY A 385 -23.81 -17.77 10.94
CA GLY A 385 -24.39 -17.36 12.20
C GLY A 385 -23.53 -16.31 12.91
N ILE A 386 -23.85 -15.99 14.14
CA ILE A 386 -23.16 -14.93 14.91
C ILE A 386 -21.65 -15.27 15.13
N ARG A 387 -21.36 -16.53 15.46
CA ARG A 387 -19.96 -16.95 15.76
C ARG A 387 -19.06 -16.86 14.52
N GLY A 388 -19.54 -17.32 13.36
CA GLY A 388 -18.80 -17.25 12.11
C GLY A 388 -18.57 -15.80 11.66
N THR A 389 -19.58 -14.94 11.79
CA THR A 389 -19.47 -13.50 11.49
C THR A 389 -18.41 -12.82 12.37
N ILE A 390 -18.37 -13.11 13.69
CA ILE A 390 -17.32 -12.58 14.59
C ILE A 390 -15.95 -13.13 14.20
N SER A 391 -15.84 -14.41 13.83
CA SER A 391 -14.59 -15.01 13.38
C SER A 391 -14.07 -14.35 12.12
N LEU A 392 -14.92 -14.10 11.13
CA LEU A 392 -14.57 -13.39 9.90
C LEU A 392 -14.12 -11.95 10.20
N ALA A 393 -14.86 -11.22 11.05
CA ALA A 393 -14.49 -9.87 11.46
C ALA A 393 -13.10 -9.83 12.13
N LYS A 394 -12.79 -10.83 12.96
CA LYS A 394 -11.47 -10.99 13.60
C LYS A 394 -10.36 -11.26 12.56
N GLU A 395 -10.62 -12.11 11.57
CA GLU A 395 -9.65 -12.39 10.49
C GLU A 395 -9.43 -11.17 9.61
N LYS A 396 -10.48 -10.44 9.26
CA LYS A 396 -10.38 -9.18 8.51
C LYS A 396 -9.57 -8.12 9.28
N LEU A 397 -9.79 -8.01 10.58
CA LEU A 397 -9.02 -7.13 11.44
C LEU A 397 -7.54 -7.53 11.44
N ARG A 398 -7.23 -8.83 11.55
CA ARG A 398 -5.89 -9.37 11.48
C ARG A 398 -5.23 -9.04 10.14
N LYS A 399 -5.93 -9.31 9.02
CA LYS A 399 -5.40 -9.10 7.68
C LYS A 399 -5.10 -7.62 7.42
N THR A 400 -6.00 -6.72 7.77
CA THR A 400 -5.85 -5.30 7.43
C THR A 400 -4.94 -4.53 8.39
N TRP A 401 -4.87 -4.92 9.69
CA TRP A 401 -4.29 -4.04 10.70
C TRP A 401 -3.11 -4.64 11.49
N SER A 402 -2.69 -5.88 11.22
CA SER A 402 -1.73 -6.55 12.11
C SER A 402 -0.39 -6.92 11.50
N ASP A 403 -0.16 -6.69 10.20
CA ASP A 403 1.10 -7.09 9.59
C ASP A 403 2.19 -6.01 9.65
N GLY A 404 1.83 -4.74 9.62
CA GLY A 404 2.76 -3.61 9.70
C GLY A 404 3.70 -3.47 8.49
N GLN A 405 3.48 -4.22 7.44
CA GLN A 405 4.31 -4.23 6.24
C GLN A 405 3.61 -3.53 5.06
N GLU A 406 2.27 -3.32 5.16
CA GLU A 406 1.49 -2.54 4.20
C GLU A 406 1.71 -2.97 2.75
N ASP A 407 1.88 -4.29 2.54
CA ASP A 407 2.07 -4.93 1.24
C ASP A 407 3.32 -4.48 0.45
N TYR A 408 4.34 -3.93 1.14
CA TYR A 408 5.56 -3.45 0.48
C TYR A 408 6.23 -4.52 -0.40
N TYR A 409 6.12 -5.77 0.03
CA TYR A 409 6.73 -6.90 -0.67
C TYR A 409 6.21 -7.01 -2.10
N ASP A 410 4.89 -6.97 -2.29
CA ASP A 410 4.27 -7.07 -3.60
C ASP A 410 4.63 -5.88 -4.51
N PHE A 411 4.83 -4.68 -3.95
CA PHE A 411 5.25 -3.51 -4.73
C PHE A 411 6.69 -3.58 -5.22
N LEU A 412 7.56 -4.28 -4.51
CA LEU A 412 8.97 -4.39 -4.87
C LEU A 412 9.32 -5.68 -5.59
N THR A 413 8.41 -6.65 -5.67
CA THR A 413 8.67 -7.97 -6.28
C THR A 413 9.07 -7.86 -7.74
N THR A 414 8.50 -6.90 -8.47
CA THR A 414 8.89 -6.56 -9.83
C THR A 414 9.64 -5.23 -9.83
N SER A 415 10.91 -5.27 -10.08
CA SER A 415 11.79 -4.08 -10.13
C SER A 415 12.66 -4.18 -11.37
N ARG A 416 12.91 -3.05 -12.05
CA ARG A 416 13.80 -3.01 -13.21
C ARG A 416 15.28 -3.11 -12.83
N ASN A 417 15.58 -2.86 -11.57
CA ASN A 417 16.96 -2.81 -11.10
C ASN A 417 17.12 -3.67 -9.84
N TYR A 418 17.37 -4.95 -10.03
CA TYR A 418 17.70 -5.85 -8.93
C TYR A 418 19.17 -5.71 -8.57
N SER A 419 19.43 -5.37 -7.32
CA SER A 419 20.78 -5.26 -6.77
C SER A 419 20.89 -6.06 -5.47
N LYS A 420 22.10 -6.22 -4.94
CA LYS A 420 22.31 -6.80 -3.60
C LYS A 420 21.45 -6.10 -2.54
N LEU A 421 21.28 -4.77 -2.64
CA LEU A 421 20.40 -4.01 -1.74
C LEU A 421 18.95 -4.51 -1.81
N HIS A 422 18.44 -4.81 -3.00
CA HIS A 422 17.07 -5.29 -3.19
C HIS A 422 16.83 -6.64 -2.50
N SER A 423 17.84 -7.51 -2.40
CA SER A 423 17.74 -8.79 -1.71
C SER A 423 17.38 -8.68 -0.22
N TYR A 424 17.72 -7.55 0.42
CA TYR A 424 17.34 -7.28 1.82
C TYR A 424 15.87 -6.89 1.99
N PHE A 425 15.18 -6.55 0.91
CA PHE A 425 13.77 -6.18 0.97
C PHE A 425 12.85 -7.33 0.51
N ILE A 426 13.21 -8.03 -0.56
CA ILE A 426 12.37 -9.09 -1.14
C ILE A 426 13.08 -10.42 -1.39
N GLY A 427 14.41 -10.47 -1.36
CA GLY A 427 15.19 -11.69 -1.55
C GLY A 427 15.32 -12.54 -0.29
N GLU A 428 16.36 -13.35 -0.23
CA GLU A 428 16.62 -14.29 0.88
C GLU A 428 16.81 -13.60 2.23
N GLN A 429 17.21 -12.32 2.25
CA GLN A 429 17.39 -11.52 3.46
C GLN A 429 16.19 -10.63 3.81
N LYS A 430 15.07 -10.75 3.13
CA LYS A 430 13.85 -9.95 3.36
C LYS A 430 13.40 -9.93 4.82
N GLU A 431 13.73 -10.98 5.57
CA GLU A 431 13.30 -11.12 6.96
C GLU A 431 13.86 -10.06 7.91
N PHE A 432 15.01 -9.44 7.59
CA PHE A 432 15.53 -8.32 8.37
C PHE A 432 14.62 -7.10 8.25
N PHE A 433 14.24 -6.75 7.02
CA PHE A 433 13.35 -5.62 6.79
C PHE A 433 11.95 -5.90 7.35
N ALA A 434 11.43 -7.10 7.10
CA ALA A 434 10.13 -7.53 7.61
C ALA A 434 10.08 -7.54 9.14
N LEU A 435 11.13 -8.07 9.80
CA LEU A 435 11.24 -8.06 11.27
C LEU A 435 11.28 -6.64 11.82
N TYR A 436 12.07 -5.76 11.20
CA TYR A 436 12.15 -4.36 11.61
C TYR A 436 10.80 -3.65 11.47
N ALA A 437 10.12 -3.80 10.33
CA ALA A 437 8.80 -3.24 10.09
C ALA A 437 7.79 -3.75 11.13
N HIS A 438 7.85 -5.03 11.43
CA HIS A 438 6.96 -5.67 12.39
C HIS A 438 7.21 -5.20 13.84
N VAL A 439 8.47 -5.11 14.25
CA VAL A 439 8.87 -4.55 15.58
C VAL A 439 8.39 -3.10 15.72
N TYR A 440 8.58 -2.28 14.68
CA TYR A 440 8.08 -0.91 14.64
C TYR A 440 6.56 -0.87 14.83
N HIS A 441 5.83 -1.67 14.04
CA HIS A 441 4.37 -1.73 14.09
C HIS A 441 3.85 -2.12 15.49
N VAL A 442 4.38 -3.19 16.07
CA VAL A 442 4.00 -3.65 17.43
C VAL A 442 4.28 -2.58 18.48
N ALA A 443 5.42 -1.86 18.36
CA ALA A 443 5.74 -0.76 19.26
C ALA A 443 4.72 0.39 19.16
N ILE A 444 4.37 0.80 17.94
CA ILE A 444 3.40 1.88 17.70
C ILE A 444 1.99 1.49 18.16
N VAL A 445 1.51 0.29 17.81
CA VAL A 445 0.18 -0.20 18.23
C VAL A 445 0.11 -0.33 19.77
N GLY A 446 1.18 -0.83 20.40
CA GLY A 446 1.27 -0.93 21.85
C GLY A 446 1.22 0.45 22.54
N MET A 447 1.94 1.44 22.01
CA MET A 447 1.90 2.81 22.54
C MET A 447 0.56 3.52 22.27
N PHE A 448 -0.06 3.26 21.11
CA PHE A 448 -1.41 3.71 20.82
C PHE A 448 -2.43 3.12 21.81
N PHE A 449 -2.37 1.80 22.04
CA PHE A 449 -3.22 1.16 23.06
C PHE A 449 -3.09 1.84 24.42
N LEU A 450 -1.88 2.10 24.88
CA LEU A 450 -1.64 2.83 26.12
C LEU A 450 -2.19 4.25 26.07
N ALA A 451 -2.04 4.98 24.96
CA ALA A 451 -2.57 6.32 24.79
C ALA A 451 -4.10 6.34 24.95
N VAL A 452 -4.81 5.42 24.29
CA VAL A 452 -6.28 5.31 24.38
C VAL A 452 -6.72 4.87 25.77
N LEU A 453 -6.06 3.90 26.38
CA LEU A 453 -6.34 3.39 27.73
C LEU A 453 -6.22 4.51 28.79
N PHE A 454 -5.16 5.31 28.72
CA PHE A 454 -4.99 6.45 29.63
C PHE A 454 -6.01 7.56 29.38
N SER A 455 -6.46 7.74 28.15
CA SER A 455 -7.50 8.72 27.79
C SER A 455 -8.86 8.42 28.40
N LEU A 456 -9.14 7.17 28.81
CA LEU A 456 -10.35 6.81 29.55
C LEU A 456 -10.52 7.59 30.86
N LYS A 457 -9.40 8.05 31.47
CA LYS A 457 -9.40 8.83 32.72
C LYS A 457 -9.46 10.35 32.50
N GLN A 458 -9.39 10.80 31.24
CA GLN A 458 -9.37 12.24 30.91
C GLN A 458 -10.74 12.78 30.54
N LYS A 459 -10.93 14.09 30.69
CA LYS A 459 -12.17 14.76 30.25
C LYS A 459 -12.14 14.93 28.72
N CYS A 460 -13.30 14.73 28.07
CA CYS A 460 -13.55 14.80 26.66
C CYS A 460 -13.61 16.24 26.11
N ASP A 461 -12.51 16.96 26.00
CA ASP A 461 -12.53 18.33 25.45
C ASP A 461 -11.42 18.61 24.42
N SER A 462 -10.75 17.59 23.91
CA SER A 462 -9.63 17.77 22.99
C SER A 462 -10.02 17.55 21.53
N SER A 463 -9.56 18.43 20.65
CA SER A 463 -9.66 18.28 19.18
C SER A 463 -8.99 16.99 18.67
N SER A 464 -8.11 16.36 19.45
CA SER A 464 -7.54 15.04 19.19
C SER A 464 -8.60 13.92 19.08
N TYR A 465 -9.78 14.12 19.66
CA TYR A 465 -10.89 13.18 19.53
C TYR A 465 -11.34 12.99 18.07
N LEU A 466 -11.16 13.99 17.19
CA LEU A 466 -11.43 13.87 15.77
C LEU A 466 -10.54 12.78 15.12
N ILE A 467 -9.28 12.70 15.53
CA ILE A 467 -8.34 11.68 15.05
C ILE A 467 -8.84 10.28 15.47
N LEU A 468 -9.21 10.12 16.72
CA LEU A 468 -9.70 8.85 17.27
C LEU A 468 -11.01 8.41 16.61
N LEU A 469 -11.94 9.33 16.34
CA LEU A 469 -13.18 9.05 15.61
C LEU A 469 -12.89 8.61 14.17
N THR A 470 -11.96 9.29 13.49
CA THR A 470 -11.58 8.93 12.11
C THR A 470 -10.97 7.53 12.07
N LEU A 471 -10.06 7.21 12.99
CA LEU A 471 -9.46 5.89 13.07
C LEU A 471 -10.49 4.79 13.36
N LEU A 472 -11.38 5.03 14.35
CA LEU A 472 -12.46 4.08 14.66
C LEU A 472 -13.36 3.85 13.44
N GLY A 473 -13.70 4.91 12.72
CA GLY A 473 -14.45 4.80 11.46
C GLY A 473 -13.73 3.96 10.41
N GLY A 474 -12.42 4.12 10.25
CA GLY A 474 -11.59 3.31 9.36
C GLY A 474 -11.57 1.83 9.76
N ILE A 475 -11.40 1.53 11.04
CA ILE A 475 -11.41 0.14 11.53
C ILE A 475 -12.78 -0.50 11.28
N LEU A 476 -13.87 0.18 11.64
CA LEU A 476 -15.23 -0.34 11.45
C LEU A 476 -15.57 -0.51 9.97
N PHE A 477 -15.12 0.40 9.12
CA PHE A 477 -15.34 0.30 7.69
C PHE A 477 -14.69 -0.97 7.11
N HIS A 478 -13.43 -1.25 7.42
CA HIS A 478 -12.74 -2.43 6.89
C HIS A 478 -13.14 -3.77 7.55
N ILE A 479 -13.84 -3.75 8.66
CA ILE A 479 -14.52 -4.94 9.19
C ILE A 479 -15.71 -5.32 8.28
N ILE A 480 -16.44 -4.31 7.74
CA ILE A 480 -17.62 -4.52 6.89
C ILE A 480 -17.23 -4.66 5.42
N TRP A 481 -16.29 -3.82 4.95
CA TRP A 481 -15.84 -3.75 3.57
C TRP A 481 -14.67 -4.70 3.32
N GLU A 482 -14.11 -4.70 2.12
CA GLU A 482 -12.93 -5.47 1.73
C GLU A 482 -11.78 -5.35 2.73
N ALA A 483 -11.08 -6.46 2.96
CA ALA A 483 -9.92 -6.53 3.84
C ALA A 483 -8.64 -6.81 3.03
N TYR A 484 -7.70 -5.87 3.07
CA TYR A 484 -6.37 -5.99 2.48
C TYR A 484 -5.35 -5.22 3.32
N ASP A 485 -4.11 -5.68 3.37
CA ASP A 485 -3.05 -5.13 4.25
C ASP A 485 -2.77 -3.65 3.95
N ILE A 486 -2.61 -3.29 2.67
CA ILE A 486 -2.33 -1.91 2.24
C ILE A 486 -3.42 -0.90 2.64
N TYR A 487 -4.62 -1.35 3.00
CA TYR A 487 -5.71 -0.44 3.33
C TYR A 487 -5.54 0.26 4.69
N SER A 488 -4.68 -0.25 5.57
CA SER A 488 -4.30 0.42 6.82
C SER A 488 -3.32 1.57 6.59
N PHE A 489 -2.56 1.57 5.50
CA PHE A 489 -1.52 2.57 5.21
C PHE A 489 -2.02 4.01 5.33
N GLY A 490 -3.16 4.34 4.71
CA GLY A 490 -3.74 5.69 4.77
C GLY A 490 -4.12 6.15 6.17
N PHE A 491 -4.35 5.23 7.11
CA PHE A 491 -4.68 5.51 8.51
C PHE A 491 -3.46 5.39 9.45
N SER A 492 -2.29 4.96 8.97
CA SER A 492 -1.13 4.64 9.80
C SER A 492 -0.71 5.81 10.71
N MET A 493 -0.76 7.06 10.20
CA MET A 493 -0.42 8.24 10.99
C MET A 493 -1.36 8.45 12.19
N LEU A 494 -2.60 7.96 12.11
CA LEU A 494 -3.58 8.07 13.21
C LEU A 494 -3.22 7.16 14.41
N PHE A 495 -2.37 6.15 14.22
CA PHE A 495 -1.73 5.40 15.30
C PHE A 495 -0.49 6.11 15.83
N VAL A 496 0.35 6.64 14.93
CA VAL A 496 1.63 7.28 15.30
C VAL A 496 1.40 8.56 16.10
N ILE A 497 0.37 9.35 15.79
CA ILE A 497 0.09 10.63 16.48
C ILE A 497 -0.19 10.42 17.98
N PRO A 498 -1.16 9.59 18.42
CA PRO A 498 -1.38 9.33 19.85
C PRO A 498 -0.20 8.58 20.51
N ALA A 499 0.51 7.71 19.77
CA ALA A 499 1.71 7.05 20.28
C ALA A 499 2.82 8.07 20.58
N ALA A 500 3.07 9.04 19.69
CA ALA A 500 4.03 10.13 19.91
C ALA A 500 3.65 11.00 21.12
N GLU A 501 2.36 11.35 21.27
CA GLU A 501 1.86 12.05 22.45
C GLU A 501 2.18 11.27 23.71
N ARG A 502 1.89 9.97 23.72
CA ARG A 502 2.08 9.14 24.91
C ARG A 502 3.56 8.95 25.27
N ILE A 503 4.41 8.72 24.28
CA ILE A 503 5.86 8.63 24.50
C ILE A 503 6.40 9.95 25.05
N THR A 504 5.98 11.10 24.48
CA THR A 504 6.40 12.41 24.97
C THR A 504 5.97 12.63 26.41
N TYR A 505 4.70 12.36 26.73
CA TYR A 505 4.18 12.48 28.08
C TYR A 505 4.94 11.63 29.10
N LEU A 506 5.21 10.36 28.76
CA LEU A 506 5.95 9.46 29.66
C LEU A 506 7.43 9.88 29.79
N SER A 507 8.04 10.38 28.72
CA SER A 507 9.44 10.83 28.75
C SER A 507 9.70 12.04 29.67
N GLU A 508 8.64 12.82 30.00
CA GLU A 508 8.73 13.96 30.92
C GLU A 508 8.74 13.55 32.41
N LYS A 509 8.41 12.31 32.71
CA LYS A 509 8.42 11.77 34.07
C LYS A 509 9.84 11.40 34.51
N LYS A 510 10.60 12.34 35.04
CA LYS A 510 12.02 12.18 35.42
C LYS A 510 12.30 10.96 36.30
N GLU A 511 11.36 10.52 37.13
CA GLU A 511 11.48 9.36 37.99
C GLU A 511 11.64 8.03 37.23
N PHE A 512 11.21 8.00 35.97
CA PHE A 512 11.23 6.79 35.13
C PHE A 512 12.45 6.73 34.19
N VAL A 513 13.16 7.82 33.95
CA VAL A 513 14.27 7.86 32.97
C VAL A 513 15.35 6.80 33.21
N PRO A 514 15.86 6.59 34.45
CA PRO A 514 16.83 5.50 34.70
C PRO A 514 16.24 4.11 34.46
N ARG A 515 14.92 3.95 34.77
CA ARG A 515 14.19 2.68 34.55
C ARG A 515 14.04 2.38 33.08
N TYR A 516 13.74 3.39 32.25
CA TYR A 516 13.65 3.21 30.80
C TYR A 516 15.00 2.86 30.18
N ALA A 517 16.08 3.51 30.60
CA ALA A 517 17.43 3.18 30.15
C ALA A 517 17.81 1.73 30.50
N LEU A 518 17.51 1.29 31.73
CA LEU A 518 17.72 -0.07 32.16
C LEU A 518 16.84 -1.06 31.41
N ALA A 519 15.55 -0.76 31.21
CA ALA A 519 14.63 -1.58 30.46
C ALA A 519 15.04 -1.70 28.97
N SER A 520 15.53 -0.62 28.37
CA SER A 520 16.07 -0.65 27.01
C SER A 520 17.30 -1.55 26.92
N LEU A 521 18.25 -1.39 27.86
CA LEU A 521 19.47 -2.18 27.87
C LEU A 521 19.17 -3.67 28.10
N THR A 522 18.31 -3.99 29.08
CA THR A 522 17.94 -5.38 29.36
C THR A 522 17.16 -6.02 28.21
N SER A 523 16.24 -5.27 27.56
CA SER A 523 15.52 -5.75 26.38
C SER A 523 16.44 -5.97 25.20
N LEU A 524 17.42 -5.07 24.95
CA LEU A 524 18.44 -5.23 23.92
C LEU A 524 19.35 -6.43 24.18
N ILE A 525 19.79 -6.64 25.41
CA ILE A 525 20.62 -7.81 25.79
C ILE A 525 19.80 -9.10 25.60
N ALA A 526 18.56 -9.14 26.07
CA ALA A 526 17.68 -10.30 25.90
C ALA A 526 17.38 -10.57 24.41
N PHE A 527 17.11 -9.52 23.63
CA PHE A 527 16.94 -9.61 22.19
C PHE A 527 18.20 -10.17 21.53
N ALA A 528 19.38 -9.61 21.82
CA ALA A 528 20.63 -10.07 21.25
C ALA A 528 20.94 -11.54 21.66
N ALA A 529 20.71 -11.91 22.90
CA ALA A 529 20.95 -13.27 23.37
C ALA A 529 20.04 -14.31 22.70
N LEU A 530 18.76 -13.99 22.53
CA LEU A 530 17.79 -14.87 21.85
C LEU A 530 18.03 -14.93 20.33
N PHE A 531 18.45 -13.83 19.75
CA PHE A 531 18.61 -13.70 18.31
C PHE A 531 20.00 -14.11 17.80
N ALA A 532 21.05 -14.02 18.65
CA ALA A 532 22.43 -14.26 18.24
C ALA A 532 22.66 -15.63 17.54
N PRO A 533 22.09 -16.76 17.99
CA PRO A 533 22.28 -18.03 17.29
C PRO A 533 21.67 -18.03 15.87
N SER A 534 20.46 -17.47 15.72
CA SER A 534 19.75 -17.39 14.43
C SER A 534 20.41 -16.40 13.50
N VAL A 535 20.84 -15.24 14.02
CA VAL A 535 21.62 -14.24 13.29
C VAL A 535 22.94 -14.81 12.81
N LYS A 536 23.68 -15.49 13.70
CA LYS A 536 24.95 -16.12 13.32
C LYS A 536 24.77 -17.10 12.16
N LYS A 537 23.72 -17.92 12.20
CA LYS A 537 23.42 -18.87 11.13
C LYS A 537 23.02 -18.15 9.83
N LEU A 538 22.19 -17.10 9.94
CA LEU A 538 21.78 -16.28 8.81
C LEU A 538 22.99 -15.59 8.14
N PHE A 539 23.92 -15.05 8.93
CA PHE A 539 25.16 -14.42 8.43
C PHE A 539 26.19 -15.40 7.87
N GLN A 540 26.11 -16.67 8.24
CA GLN A 540 26.98 -17.74 7.74
C GLN A 540 26.39 -18.48 6.53
N THR A 541 25.14 -18.19 6.16
CA THR A 541 24.50 -18.80 4.99
C THR A 541 24.97 -18.07 3.75
N GLU A 542 25.40 -18.82 2.76
CA GLU A 542 25.67 -18.28 1.43
C GLU A 542 24.34 -17.77 0.83
N ILE A 543 24.39 -16.56 0.32
CA ILE A 543 23.22 -15.90 -0.24
C ILE A 543 23.29 -16.07 -1.74
N HIS A 544 22.28 -16.70 -2.31
CA HIS A 544 22.08 -16.75 -3.75
C HIS A 544 21.15 -15.61 -4.14
N TYR A 545 21.57 -14.76 -5.06
CA TYR A 545 20.76 -13.69 -5.58
C TYR A 545 20.93 -13.56 -7.08
N ASN A 546 19.90 -13.02 -7.72
CA ASN A 546 19.93 -12.78 -9.16
C ASN A 546 20.27 -11.31 -9.40
N GLU A 547 21.31 -11.07 -10.21
CA GLU A 547 21.56 -9.74 -10.76
C GLU A 547 20.85 -9.65 -12.10
N TYR A 548 19.72 -8.97 -12.13
CA TYR A 548 18.89 -8.90 -13.33
C TYR A 548 19.48 -7.94 -14.37
N ALA A 549 19.70 -8.44 -15.57
CA ALA A 549 19.98 -7.65 -16.74
C ALA A 549 18.70 -7.08 -17.34
N VAL A 550 17.64 -7.89 -17.38
CA VAL A 550 16.28 -7.50 -17.80
C VAL A 550 15.27 -8.18 -16.90
N VAL A 551 14.29 -7.43 -16.43
CA VAL A 551 13.10 -7.96 -15.72
C VAL A 551 11.86 -7.50 -16.45
N GLN A 552 11.16 -8.46 -17.00
CA GLN A 552 9.87 -8.26 -17.61
C GLN A 552 8.86 -9.28 -17.06
N ASP A 553 9.01 -9.59 -15.75
CA ASP A 553 8.10 -10.44 -14.98
C ASP A 553 7.02 -9.59 -14.37
N MET A 554 5.85 -9.60 -14.98
CA MET A 554 4.68 -8.90 -14.46
C MET A 554 3.50 -9.85 -14.37
N SER A 555 2.71 -9.70 -13.33
CA SER A 555 1.60 -10.62 -13.02
C SER A 555 0.32 -10.38 -13.82
N LEU A 556 0.33 -9.49 -14.80
CA LEU A 556 -0.82 -9.12 -15.63
C LEU A 556 -0.47 -9.25 -17.10
N GLY A 557 -0.11 -10.45 -17.51
CA GLY A 557 0.01 -10.76 -18.93
C GLY A 557 -1.30 -11.35 -19.46
N ASP A 558 -1.52 -11.18 -20.74
CA ASP A 558 -2.37 -12.07 -21.48
C ASP A 558 -1.64 -13.39 -21.73
N PHE A 559 -2.40 -14.42 -22.08
CA PHE A 559 -1.82 -15.75 -22.32
C PHE A 559 -2.33 -16.25 -23.65
N LYS A 560 -1.44 -16.67 -24.52
CA LYS A 560 -1.82 -17.34 -25.76
C LYS A 560 -1.15 -18.70 -25.89
N PRO A 561 -1.92 -19.73 -26.32
CA PRO A 561 -1.33 -21.00 -26.69
C PRO A 561 -0.42 -20.81 -27.91
N LEU A 562 0.69 -21.53 -27.91
CA LEU A 562 1.65 -21.54 -29.00
C LEU A 562 1.61 -22.91 -29.67
N PHE A 563 1.17 -22.95 -30.92
CA PHE A 563 1.00 -24.18 -31.70
C PHE A 563 2.07 -24.33 -32.77
N ASN A 564 2.19 -25.54 -33.32
CA ASN A 564 3.10 -25.84 -34.44
C ASN A 564 2.88 -24.83 -35.59
N GLY A 565 3.98 -24.21 -36.02
CA GLY A 565 3.97 -23.18 -37.06
C GLY A 565 3.98 -21.76 -36.55
N ASP A 566 3.66 -21.52 -35.27
CA ASP A 566 3.86 -20.23 -34.62
C ASP A 566 5.30 -20.08 -34.16
N ILE A 567 5.82 -18.87 -34.10
CA ILE A 567 7.14 -18.55 -33.54
C ILE A 567 6.99 -17.26 -32.74
N ILE A 568 7.48 -17.27 -31.52
CA ILE A 568 7.65 -16.05 -30.72
C ILE A 568 9.10 -15.61 -30.81
N THR A 569 9.32 -14.34 -31.09
CA THR A 569 10.63 -13.71 -30.97
C THR A 569 10.53 -12.47 -30.10
N GLN A 570 11.33 -12.38 -29.03
CA GLN A 570 11.47 -11.20 -28.17
C GLN A 570 12.88 -10.64 -28.33
N THR A 571 13.00 -9.36 -28.64
CA THR A 571 14.29 -8.64 -28.61
C THR A 571 14.48 -8.00 -27.23
N PHE A 572 15.73 -7.90 -26.78
CA PHE A 572 16.09 -7.13 -25.60
C PHE A 572 17.51 -6.55 -25.72
N GLN A 573 17.77 -5.49 -24.94
CA GLN A 573 19.07 -4.83 -24.90
C GLN A 573 19.61 -4.84 -23.47
N THR A 574 20.91 -5.09 -23.32
CA THR A 574 21.57 -5.01 -22.03
C THR A 574 23.06 -4.74 -22.19
N ASP A 575 23.65 -4.05 -21.21
CA ASP A 575 25.09 -3.89 -20.99
C ASP A 575 25.57 -4.68 -19.76
N ARG A 576 24.66 -5.45 -19.12
CA ARG A 576 24.94 -6.21 -17.91
C ARG A 576 25.23 -7.68 -18.22
N PRO A 577 26.15 -8.31 -17.48
CA PRO A 577 26.41 -9.73 -17.64
C PRO A 577 25.20 -10.58 -17.24
N PHE A 578 25.04 -11.72 -17.88
CA PHE A 578 23.96 -12.67 -17.60
C PHE A 578 24.34 -14.09 -18.01
N ASN A 579 23.74 -15.10 -17.37
CA ASN A 579 23.94 -16.52 -17.62
C ASN A 579 22.66 -17.34 -17.54
N ARG A 580 21.51 -16.67 -17.36
CA ARG A 580 20.22 -17.34 -17.25
C ARG A 580 19.11 -16.51 -17.88
N LEU A 581 18.23 -17.23 -18.56
CA LEU A 581 17.01 -16.72 -19.17
C LEU A 581 15.82 -17.48 -18.59
N GLY A 582 14.72 -16.80 -18.27
CA GLY A 582 13.46 -17.38 -17.85
C GLY A 582 12.30 -16.79 -18.65
N CYS A 583 11.37 -17.65 -19.12
CA CYS A 583 10.11 -17.24 -19.74
C CYS A 583 8.95 -17.84 -18.96
N ARG A 584 7.90 -17.07 -18.70
CA ARG A 584 6.73 -17.54 -17.97
C ARG A 584 5.84 -18.41 -18.85
N VAL A 585 5.41 -19.53 -18.30
CA VAL A 585 4.52 -20.47 -18.99
C VAL A 585 3.35 -20.88 -18.10
N TYR A 586 2.23 -21.23 -18.75
CA TYR A 586 1.05 -21.78 -18.11
C TYR A 586 0.78 -23.16 -18.68
N ASN A 587 0.69 -24.14 -17.81
CA ASN A 587 0.50 -25.54 -18.14
C ASN A 587 -0.82 -26.07 -17.55
N ILE A 588 -1.91 -25.87 -18.27
CA ILE A 588 -3.25 -26.31 -17.83
C ILE A 588 -3.43 -27.84 -17.87
N PHE A 589 -2.53 -28.56 -18.57
CA PHE A 589 -2.59 -30.03 -18.71
C PHE A 589 -1.70 -30.74 -17.66
N GLY A 590 -0.88 -30.02 -16.91
CA GLY A 590 0.03 -30.57 -15.91
C GLY A 590 0.96 -31.66 -16.48
N ASN A 591 1.11 -32.74 -15.75
CA ASN A 591 2.00 -33.87 -16.15
C ASN A 591 1.54 -34.63 -17.40
N TYR A 592 0.37 -34.34 -17.93
CA TYR A 592 -0.15 -34.94 -19.17
C TYR A 592 0.20 -34.12 -20.42
N ASN A 593 0.95 -33.04 -20.28
CA ASN A 593 1.33 -32.18 -21.38
C ASN A 593 2.54 -32.75 -22.14
N GLU A 594 2.30 -33.38 -23.28
CA GLU A 594 3.33 -33.98 -24.13
C GLU A 594 3.96 -33.00 -25.14
N SER A 595 3.59 -31.71 -25.07
CA SER A 595 4.13 -30.69 -25.98
C SER A 595 5.64 -30.51 -25.79
N ILE A 596 6.34 -30.23 -26.90
CA ILE A 596 7.77 -29.99 -26.91
C ILE A 596 8.04 -28.64 -27.58
N TYR A 597 8.89 -27.85 -26.93
CA TYR A 597 9.29 -26.53 -27.40
C TYR A 597 10.82 -26.42 -27.38
N GLN A 598 11.32 -25.57 -28.26
CA GLN A 598 12.72 -25.12 -28.23
C GLN A 598 12.76 -23.65 -27.88
N ILE A 599 13.66 -23.29 -26.96
CA ILE A 599 14.01 -21.92 -26.64
C ILE A 599 15.44 -21.64 -27.01
N GLU A 600 15.68 -20.60 -27.77
CA GLU A 600 16.99 -20.18 -28.22
C GLU A 600 17.30 -18.76 -27.78
N LEU A 601 18.54 -18.50 -27.40
CA LEU A 601 19.09 -17.18 -27.19
C LEU A 601 20.09 -16.88 -28.30
N ILE A 602 19.87 -15.80 -29.02
CA ILE A 602 20.65 -15.42 -30.18
C ILE A 602 21.25 -14.03 -29.98
N SER A 603 22.56 -13.88 -30.19
CA SER A 603 23.27 -12.60 -30.10
C SER A 603 22.99 -11.70 -31.32
N GLN A 604 23.45 -10.45 -31.26
CA GLN A 604 23.24 -9.45 -32.30
C GLN A 604 23.83 -9.85 -33.65
N ASP A 605 24.94 -10.58 -33.67
CA ASP A 605 25.62 -11.11 -34.89
C ASP A 605 24.94 -12.35 -35.47
N GLY A 606 23.91 -12.87 -34.82
CA GLY A 606 23.19 -14.08 -35.23
C GLY A 606 23.73 -15.38 -34.66
N THR A 607 24.71 -15.34 -33.77
CA THR A 607 25.25 -16.53 -33.10
C THR A 607 24.25 -17.03 -32.06
N THR A 608 23.90 -18.32 -32.08
CA THR A 608 23.10 -18.96 -31.04
C THR A 608 23.97 -19.19 -29.80
N LEU A 609 23.70 -18.47 -28.74
CA LEU A 609 24.39 -18.54 -27.44
C LEU A 609 23.91 -19.73 -26.61
N SER A 610 22.62 -20.06 -26.74
CA SER A 610 22.00 -21.18 -26.04
C SER A 610 20.82 -21.70 -26.85
N SER A 611 20.62 -23.02 -26.83
CA SER A 611 19.44 -23.69 -27.39
C SER A 611 19.05 -24.83 -26.46
N ARG A 612 17.79 -24.89 -26.08
CA ARG A 612 17.25 -25.92 -25.16
C ARG A 612 15.87 -26.36 -25.60
N ASP A 613 15.69 -27.68 -25.70
CA ASP A 613 14.37 -28.28 -25.81
C ASP A 613 13.80 -28.56 -24.41
N PHE A 614 12.49 -28.40 -24.25
CA PHE A 614 11.81 -28.71 -23.00
C PHE A 614 10.42 -29.30 -23.28
N ILE A 615 9.95 -30.11 -22.33
CA ILE A 615 8.65 -30.84 -22.40
C ILE A 615 7.65 -30.14 -21.51
N GLY A 616 6.42 -29.96 -22.02
CA GLY A 616 5.33 -29.32 -21.26
C GLY A 616 5.05 -29.97 -19.91
N ALA A 617 5.12 -31.30 -19.82
CA ALA A 617 4.91 -32.05 -18.57
C ALA A 617 5.88 -31.70 -17.44
N GLU A 618 7.06 -31.17 -17.76
CA GLU A 618 8.07 -30.77 -16.76
C GLU A 618 7.80 -29.36 -16.21
N MET A 619 6.88 -28.62 -16.83
CA MET A 619 6.60 -27.23 -16.47
C MET A 619 5.47 -27.17 -15.45
N ALA A 620 5.72 -26.47 -14.34
CA ALA A 620 4.67 -26.12 -13.39
C ALA A 620 3.70 -25.11 -14.01
N ASP A 621 2.43 -25.19 -13.67
CA ASP A 621 1.45 -24.17 -14.04
C ASP A 621 1.86 -22.81 -13.39
N GLN A 622 1.80 -21.73 -14.17
CA GLN A 622 2.29 -20.40 -13.80
C GLN A 622 3.80 -20.37 -13.42
N GLY A 623 4.55 -21.35 -13.91
CA GLY A 623 5.98 -21.47 -13.70
C GLY A 623 6.81 -20.72 -14.73
N TYR A 624 8.13 -20.89 -14.60
CA TYR A 624 9.11 -20.40 -15.57
C TYR A 624 9.86 -21.57 -16.22
N VAL A 625 10.03 -21.52 -17.52
CA VAL A 625 11.07 -22.28 -18.19
C VAL A 625 12.37 -21.51 -18.10
N PHE A 626 13.37 -22.09 -17.43
CA PHE A 626 14.69 -21.49 -17.33
C PHE A 626 15.70 -22.19 -18.26
N THR A 627 16.52 -21.39 -18.90
CA THR A 627 17.68 -21.86 -19.66
C THR A 627 18.95 -21.28 -19.04
N GLU A 628 19.91 -22.14 -18.72
CA GLU A 628 21.22 -21.77 -18.16
C GLU A 628 22.29 -21.96 -19.25
N PHE A 629 23.25 -21.06 -19.31
CA PHE A 629 24.35 -21.05 -20.31
C PHE A 629 25.59 -20.39 -19.69
N ASP A 630 26.70 -20.39 -20.44
CA ASP A 630 27.94 -19.74 -20.01
C ASP A 630 27.74 -18.24 -19.86
N ASP A 631 28.55 -17.62 -18.99
CA ASP A 631 28.46 -16.18 -18.73
C ASP A 631 28.60 -15.36 -20.00
N VAL A 632 27.58 -14.61 -20.35
CA VAL A 632 27.60 -13.62 -21.43
C VAL A 632 27.95 -12.26 -20.81
N VAL A 633 29.04 -11.67 -21.25
CA VAL A 633 29.51 -10.36 -20.82
C VAL A 633 29.44 -9.40 -22.00
N PRO A 634 28.40 -8.55 -22.11
CA PRO A 634 28.26 -7.59 -23.20
C PRO A 634 29.41 -6.57 -23.23
N ASN A 635 29.81 -6.14 -24.39
CA ASN A 635 30.79 -5.08 -24.58
C ASN A 635 30.09 -3.75 -24.87
N GLY A 636 29.32 -3.25 -23.86
CA GLY A 636 28.43 -2.12 -23.99
C GLY A 636 26.98 -2.57 -24.21
N MET A 637 26.11 -1.66 -24.63
CA MET A 637 24.69 -1.98 -24.90
C MET A 637 24.59 -2.84 -26.17
N GLU A 638 24.21 -4.10 -26.00
CA GLU A 638 24.04 -5.06 -27.07
C GLU A 638 22.62 -5.59 -27.16
N THR A 639 22.20 -5.97 -28.37
CA THR A 639 20.84 -6.49 -28.61
C THR A 639 20.90 -8.02 -28.73
N TYR A 640 19.99 -8.69 -28.06
CA TYR A 640 19.80 -10.14 -28.08
C TYR A 640 18.39 -10.49 -28.50
N ARG A 641 18.16 -11.72 -28.91
CA ARG A 641 16.84 -12.27 -29.26
C ARG A 641 16.59 -13.58 -28.55
N ILE A 642 15.41 -13.69 -27.98
CA ILE A 642 14.83 -14.94 -27.50
C ILE A 642 13.93 -15.45 -28.61
N VAL A 643 14.08 -16.71 -29.03
CA VAL A 643 13.20 -17.35 -30.01
C VAL A 643 12.59 -18.58 -29.37
N ILE A 644 11.28 -18.70 -29.44
CA ILE A 644 10.54 -19.85 -28.91
C ILE A 644 9.80 -20.49 -30.06
N THR A 645 10.11 -21.76 -30.32
CA THR A 645 9.57 -22.54 -31.42
C THR A 645 8.90 -23.81 -30.90
N PRO A 646 7.63 -24.06 -31.18
CA PRO A 646 6.99 -25.33 -30.86
C PRO A 646 7.51 -26.40 -31.82
N LEU A 647 7.99 -27.52 -31.27
CA LEU A 647 8.45 -28.67 -32.02
C LEU A 647 7.36 -29.73 -32.15
N HIS A 648 6.52 -29.86 -31.12
CA HIS A 648 5.39 -30.77 -31.10
C HIS A 648 4.27 -30.22 -30.22
N THR A 649 3.08 -29.99 -30.78
CA THR A 649 1.88 -29.55 -30.05
C THR A 649 0.64 -30.16 -30.66
N THR A 650 -0.43 -30.30 -29.84
CA THR A 650 -1.76 -30.71 -30.25
C THR A 650 -2.82 -29.85 -29.54
N ASP A 651 -4.07 -29.92 -29.96
CA ASP A 651 -5.18 -29.17 -29.32
C ASP A 651 -5.39 -29.56 -27.83
N THR A 652 -4.87 -30.71 -27.40
CA THR A 652 -4.97 -31.22 -26.02
C THR A 652 -3.60 -31.27 -25.31
N SER A 653 -2.56 -30.71 -25.92
CA SER A 653 -1.20 -30.72 -25.38
C SER A 653 -0.40 -29.53 -25.94
N TYR A 654 -0.43 -28.41 -25.20
CA TYR A 654 0.27 -27.19 -25.51
C TYR A 654 0.63 -26.40 -24.25
N LEU A 655 1.57 -25.51 -24.33
CA LEU A 655 1.84 -24.47 -23.34
C LEU A 655 1.30 -23.13 -23.83
N THR A 656 0.91 -22.32 -22.85
CA THR A 656 0.52 -20.93 -23.04
C THR A 656 1.65 -20.05 -22.52
N PHE A 657 2.12 -19.12 -23.32
CA PHE A 657 3.16 -18.18 -22.92
C PHE A 657 2.57 -16.87 -22.44
N GLY A 658 3.11 -16.35 -21.35
CA GLY A 658 2.75 -15.03 -20.84
C GLY A 658 3.36 -13.92 -21.69
N TYR A 659 2.58 -12.91 -22.02
CA TYR A 659 3.04 -11.72 -22.73
C TYR A 659 2.26 -10.50 -22.25
N TYR A 660 2.86 -9.31 -22.42
CA TYR A 660 2.22 -8.05 -22.08
C TYR A 660 1.68 -7.41 -23.35
N ASN A 661 0.40 -7.11 -23.31
CA ASN A 661 -0.29 -6.35 -24.31
C ASN A 661 -0.94 -5.14 -23.61
N THR A 662 -0.10 -4.22 -23.12
CA THR A 662 -0.55 -2.91 -22.68
C THR A 662 -0.60 -2.00 -23.90
N HIS A 663 -1.79 -1.63 -24.31
CA HIS A 663 -1.98 -0.90 -25.59
C HIS A 663 -1.39 0.51 -25.56
N HIS A 664 -1.12 1.10 -24.40
CA HIS A 664 -0.78 2.52 -24.28
C HIS A 664 0.56 2.76 -23.56
N TYR A 665 1.02 1.85 -22.73
CA TYR A 665 2.30 1.94 -22.02
C TYR A 665 3.24 0.86 -22.49
N ASP A 666 4.33 1.27 -23.12
CA ASP A 666 5.43 0.36 -23.43
C ASP A 666 6.22 0.05 -22.17
N ILE A 667 6.01 -1.15 -21.64
CA ILE A 667 6.61 -1.60 -20.40
C ILE A 667 8.11 -1.81 -20.57
N TYR A 668 8.51 -2.27 -21.76
CA TYR A 668 9.90 -2.53 -22.09
C TYR A 668 10.30 -1.91 -23.44
N SER A 669 10.57 -0.61 -23.42
CA SER A 669 10.87 0.18 -24.62
C SER A 669 12.20 -0.14 -25.30
N ASP A 670 13.03 -1.01 -24.73
CA ASP A 670 14.33 -1.38 -25.28
C ASP A 670 14.28 -2.73 -26.05
N GLY A 671 13.07 -3.22 -26.37
CA GLY A 671 12.81 -4.41 -27.17
C GLY A 671 11.34 -4.53 -27.53
N PHE A 672 10.97 -5.60 -28.25
CA PHE A 672 9.59 -5.90 -28.59
C PHE A 672 9.43 -7.38 -28.96
N MET A 673 8.21 -7.89 -28.81
CA MET A 673 7.82 -9.24 -29.21
C MET A 673 7.26 -9.24 -30.64
N THR A 674 7.57 -10.28 -31.40
CA THR A 674 6.89 -10.60 -32.65
C THR A 674 6.31 -12.01 -32.60
N GLY A 675 5.23 -12.24 -33.31
CA GLY A 675 4.44 -13.47 -33.28
C GLY A 675 3.13 -13.29 -32.49
N LEU A 676 2.22 -14.26 -32.60
CA LEU A 676 0.93 -14.28 -31.89
C LEU A 676 0.08 -13.00 -32.05
N ASN A 677 0.15 -12.30 -33.19
CA ASN A 677 -0.53 -11.02 -33.42
C ASN A 677 -0.11 -9.89 -32.44
N SER A 678 1.17 -9.83 -32.12
CA SER A 678 1.79 -8.79 -31.31
C SER A 678 1.83 -7.45 -32.07
N ASP A 679 1.84 -6.35 -31.33
CA ASP A 679 2.13 -4.99 -31.81
C ASP A 679 3.51 -4.50 -31.31
N GLU A 680 3.87 -3.27 -31.63
CA GLU A 680 5.17 -2.68 -31.26
C GLU A 680 5.38 -2.50 -29.75
N LYS A 681 4.32 -2.61 -28.93
CA LYS A 681 4.37 -2.48 -27.46
C LYS A 681 4.13 -3.81 -26.73
N THR A 682 4.07 -4.88 -27.50
CA THR A 682 3.88 -6.23 -26.91
C THR A 682 5.22 -6.81 -26.53
N ASP A 683 5.34 -7.29 -25.30
CA ASP A 683 6.53 -7.96 -24.78
C ASP A 683 6.20 -9.32 -24.19
N LEU A 684 7.12 -10.26 -24.35
CA LEU A 684 7.09 -11.54 -23.65
C LEU A 684 7.27 -11.34 -22.14
N ASP A 685 6.63 -12.16 -21.33
CA ASP A 685 6.93 -12.24 -19.90
C ASP A 685 8.22 -13.03 -19.67
N PHE A 686 9.33 -12.32 -19.50
CA PHE A 686 10.66 -12.92 -19.42
C PHE A 686 11.61 -12.22 -18.44
N THR A 687 12.63 -12.93 -18.02
CA THR A 687 13.71 -12.40 -17.19
C THR A 687 15.05 -12.85 -17.71
N VAL A 688 16.05 -11.97 -17.63
CA VAL A 688 17.45 -12.28 -17.97
C VAL A 688 18.31 -11.85 -16.80
N PHE A 689 19.15 -12.73 -16.25
CA PHE A 689 19.93 -12.42 -15.06
C PHE A 689 21.22 -13.21 -14.96
N LEU A 690 22.16 -12.69 -14.18
CA LEU A 690 23.32 -13.40 -13.68
C LEU A 690 22.98 -14.04 -12.34
N LYS A 691 23.10 -15.35 -12.25
CA LYS A 691 22.95 -16.05 -10.97
C LYS A 691 24.25 -15.93 -10.20
N THR A 692 24.23 -15.26 -9.09
CA THR A 692 25.39 -15.01 -8.23
C THR A 692 25.18 -15.56 -6.84
N SER A 693 26.28 -15.80 -6.14
CA SER A 693 26.27 -16.10 -4.70
C SER A 693 27.30 -15.25 -3.98
N SER A 694 26.99 -14.80 -2.79
CA SER A 694 27.97 -14.12 -1.95
C SER A 694 27.74 -14.44 -0.47
N MET A 695 28.79 -14.39 0.33
CA MET A 695 28.62 -14.36 1.77
C MET A 695 28.05 -13.01 2.22
N PHE A 696 27.34 -12.98 3.34
CA PHE A 696 26.63 -11.79 3.82
C PHE A 696 27.52 -10.54 3.98
N PHE A 697 28.80 -10.72 4.23
CA PHE A 697 29.79 -9.66 4.43
C PHE A 697 30.96 -9.68 3.44
N ASP A 698 30.78 -10.18 2.25
CA ASP A 698 31.83 -10.01 1.25
C ASP A 698 31.95 -8.52 0.90
N ASN A 699 33.04 -7.94 1.34
CA ASN A 699 33.45 -6.59 0.98
C ASN A 699 33.90 -6.60 -0.50
N HIS A 700 33.00 -6.20 -1.39
CA HIS A 700 33.34 -5.77 -2.72
C HIS A 700 32.65 -4.47 -3.06
#